data_a5a67a829631249406f4d53d1f191004
#
_entry.id   a5a67a829631249406f4d53d1f191004
#
_cell.length_a   1.000
_cell.length_b   1.000
_cell.length_c   1.000
_cell.angle_alpha   90.00
_cell.angle_beta   90.00
_cell.angle_gamma   90.00
#
_symmetry.space_group_name_H-M   'P 1'
#
loop_
_entity.id
_entity.type
_entity.pdbx_description
1 polymer ?
#
loop_
_entity_poly.entity_id
_entity_poly.type
_entity_poly.pdbx_seq_one_letter_code
_entity_poly.pdbx_strand_id
1 'polypeptide(L)'
;KQLKYKHTFYVPDAFDYQVDFFPEGGNLIGGCTQKIGIKAIDINGNSVEIAGDILNSNGDTITHFKSVYAGMGSFMLPVSMGEKYKAIVSTTEGVKKEFSLPEPEANRLALSITERNGVIHYTILHTPQKKLSENLYLVAHIRGFLLFIQPIEKEQGAISLQSVPEGILALTLLDGNYLPHSERLAFVRRENNSVWKLTPDKSSYDPRSPVSLDIHLSDLSGQPIKGNFSLSVTDNYAIGCDSIGDNILSNLLLTSDLKGYIETPGYYFKNNSQRLKACLDNLMLTQGWSRFNMEDLLKEQQTNPQYFMEVGQFVSGKVLDIRNKPLAGKHVNVFVNKRPYPSIYTDSNGVFLVDKLSYADTARVEAQVIEKGKIFRANVQIDRDYFPEATNAHPYINTKYQHQNEYIEEMQSPFVKEDGVLMLRLPEVVINARTLVKDRFSSYKMDDEEMLSQQDARTALDLVKKVPGFRIIDNRPYINPKYSQRPEHLMSNDVNNRNALRPKEKIDYGRTARFMLDNRTIGFNVLSLIDAADIIGVHKIDPEIDAAVNITQNLRYLEAAYNEAFESGATLEELEELEVDRQLQKMKDGSQNISGGCIVLTSRTGNLAIPSTSQGDTAFLLGFNRYKSFYSPKYTTDIERQSSVLDNRTTIYWQPKLLTDKNGNANVHFYTADRLSYYTVVIEGITDKGAPCRYEYLLKR
;
A
#
# COMPACT_ATOMS: atom_id res chain seq x y z
N LYS A 1 -13.46 25.73 -25.94
CA LYS A 1 -13.36 25.29 -24.52
C LYS A 1 -12.08 25.87 -23.94
N GLN A 2 -12.19 26.82 -22.97
CA GLN A 2 -11.04 27.27 -22.18
C GLN A 2 -10.70 26.20 -21.16
N LEU A 3 -9.53 25.58 -21.32
CA LEU A 3 -8.96 24.69 -20.31
C LEU A 3 -8.52 25.57 -19.13
N LYS A 4 -9.20 25.42 -17.99
CA LYS A 4 -8.77 26.05 -16.74
C LYS A 4 -7.70 25.16 -16.10
N TYR A 5 -6.46 25.59 -16.13
CA TYR A 5 -5.39 24.99 -15.34
C TYR A 5 -5.41 25.61 -13.94
N LYS A 6 -5.52 24.78 -12.91
CA LYS A 6 -5.35 25.20 -11.52
C LYS A 6 -3.91 24.85 -11.12
N HIS A 7 -3.03 25.86 -11.12
CA HIS A 7 -1.73 25.73 -10.47
C HIS A 7 -1.88 26.22 -9.03
N THR A 8 -1.54 25.38 -8.08
CA THR A 8 -1.43 25.78 -6.68
C THR A 8 0.04 26.12 -6.45
N PHE A 9 0.32 27.41 -6.27
CA PHE A 9 1.63 27.87 -5.81
C PHE A 9 1.63 27.86 -4.30
N TYR A 10 2.57 27.15 -3.69
CA TYR A 10 2.91 27.35 -2.29
C TYR A 10 3.72 28.66 -2.23
N VAL A 11 3.16 29.68 -1.64
CA VAL A 11 3.95 30.82 -1.13
C VAL A 11 4.47 30.34 0.21
N PRO A 12 5.79 30.17 0.41
CA PRO A 12 6.29 29.82 1.72
C PRO A 12 5.91 30.99 2.65
N ASP A 13 5.09 30.71 3.66
CA ASP A 13 4.90 31.59 4.78
C ASP A 13 6.28 31.91 5.40
N ALA A 14 6.41 33.04 6.08
CA ALA A 14 7.64 33.39 6.76
C ALA A 14 8.10 32.18 7.59
N PHE A 15 9.38 31.79 7.46
CA PHE A 15 9.96 30.66 8.17
C PHE A 15 9.60 30.74 9.65
N ASP A 16 8.88 29.76 10.13
CA ASP A 16 8.45 29.63 11.51
C ASP A 16 8.82 28.26 12.06
N TYR A 17 9.17 28.19 13.36
CA TYR A 17 9.54 26.97 14.01
C TYR A 17 9.04 26.92 15.45
N GLN A 18 8.87 25.69 15.95
CA GLN A 18 8.51 25.38 17.33
C GLN A 18 9.61 24.56 18.00
N VAL A 19 9.78 24.80 19.31
CA VAL A 19 10.70 24.01 20.15
C VAL A 19 9.93 23.49 21.35
N ASP A 20 10.02 22.18 21.56
CA ASP A 20 9.43 21.50 22.72
C ASP A 20 10.54 20.99 23.63
N PHE A 21 10.28 21.02 24.95
CA PHE A 21 11.20 20.61 26.02
C PHE A 21 10.62 19.38 26.73
N PHE A 22 11.44 18.34 26.85
CA PHE A 22 11.05 17.03 27.37
C PHE A 22 11.90 16.69 28.61
N PRO A 23 11.39 16.97 29.84
CA PRO A 23 12.05 16.53 31.04
C PRO A 23 12.18 15.01 31.10
N GLU A 24 13.35 14.48 31.40
CA GLU A 24 13.56 13.04 31.49
C GLU A 24 12.65 12.42 32.55
N GLY A 25 11.90 11.38 32.17
CA GLY A 25 10.89 10.75 33.03
C GLY A 25 9.52 11.46 33.03
N GLY A 26 9.35 12.50 32.19
CA GLY A 26 8.07 13.16 31.93
C GLY A 26 7.74 14.38 32.79
N ASN A 27 8.32 14.49 34.02
CA ASN A 27 8.02 15.58 34.96
C ASN A 27 9.30 16.37 35.27
N LEU A 28 9.24 17.69 35.37
CA LEU A 28 10.32 18.53 35.80
C LEU A 28 10.34 18.60 37.34
N ILE A 29 11.36 18.02 37.96
CA ILE A 29 11.42 17.86 39.42
C ILE A 29 12.24 18.98 40.08
N GLY A 30 11.55 19.78 40.91
CA GLY A 30 12.23 20.85 41.65
C GLY A 30 13.19 20.34 42.72
N GLY A 31 14.36 20.95 42.80
CA GLY A 31 15.46 20.60 43.75
C GLY A 31 16.41 19.53 43.23
N CYS A 32 16.31 19.12 41.98
CA CYS A 32 17.18 18.14 41.33
C CYS A 32 17.91 18.72 40.12
N THR A 33 19.01 18.10 39.72
CA THR A 33 19.60 18.33 38.40
C THR A 33 19.03 17.26 37.46
N GLN A 34 18.37 17.68 36.37
CA GLN A 34 17.64 16.79 35.49
C GLN A 34 18.06 17.00 34.03
N LYS A 35 18.04 15.93 33.25
CA LYS A 35 18.27 15.95 31.81
C LYS A 35 17.01 16.40 31.11
N ILE A 36 17.11 17.36 30.19
CA ILE A 36 16.02 17.89 29.42
C ILE A 36 16.30 17.61 27.94
N GLY A 37 15.43 16.87 27.28
CA GLY A 37 15.44 16.71 25.82
C GLY A 37 14.84 17.93 25.12
N ILE A 38 15.29 18.22 23.91
CA ILE A 38 14.76 19.27 23.06
C ILE A 38 14.44 18.68 21.68
N LYS A 39 13.37 19.20 21.06
CA LYS A 39 13.06 18.93 19.65
C LYS A 39 12.54 20.21 18.99
N ALA A 40 13.16 20.58 17.86
CA ALA A 40 12.76 21.72 17.04
C ALA A 40 12.28 21.26 15.67
N ILE A 41 11.11 21.75 15.25
CA ILE A 41 10.49 21.47 13.95
C ILE A 41 9.95 22.74 13.32
N ASP A 42 9.93 22.79 11.98
CA ASP A 42 9.26 23.83 11.23
C ASP A 42 7.75 23.54 11.10
N ILE A 43 7.02 24.44 10.45
CA ILE A 43 5.58 24.30 10.18
C ILE A 43 5.21 23.08 9.31
N ASN A 44 6.17 22.51 8.60
CA ASN A 44 6.00 21.33 7.76
C ASN A 44 6.38 20.03 8.50
N GLY A 45 6.84 20.13 9.75
CA GLY A 45 7.30 19.00 10.56
C GLY A 45 8.75 18.56 10.28
N ASN A 46 9.52 19.33 9.49
CA ASN A 46 10.94 19.06 9.26
C ASN A 46 11.76 19.55 10.45
N SER A 47 12.87 18.89 10.71
CA SER A 47 13.78 19.27 11.78
C SER A 47 14.48 20.61 11.51
N VAL A 48 14.67 21.38 12.56
CA VAL A 48 15.40 22.67 12.54
C VAL A 48 16.60 22.59 13.47
N GLU A 49 17.78 22.91 12.95
CA GLU A 49 19.01 23.02 13.77
C GLU A 49 18.97 24.29 14.60
N ILE A 50 19.09 24.12 15.92
CA ILE A 50 18.97 25.21 16.89
C ILE A 50 20.11 25.20 17.92
N ALA A 51 20.37 26.39 18.48
CA ALA A 51 21.14 26.58 19.70
C ALA A 51 20.46 27.64 20.58
N GLY A 52 20.68 27.59 21.88
CA GLY A 52 20.04 28.56 22.76
C GLY A 52 20.56 28.53 24.21
N ASP A 53 20.01 29.44 25.00
CA ASP A 53 20.31 29.66 26.39
C ASP A 53 19.07 29.48 27.25
N ILE A 54 19.23 28.83 28.41
CA ILE A 54 18.15 28.72 29.39
C ILE A 54 18.39 29.79 30.46
N LEU A 55 17.36 30.62 30.67
CA LEU A 55 17.37 31.70 31.64
C LEU A 55 16.41 31.40 32.80
N ASN A 56 16.77 31.90 33.99
CA ASN A 56 15.89 31.94 35.17
C ASN A 56 14.96 33.18 35.13
N SER A 57 14.11 33.35 36.15
CA SER A 57 13.21 34.49 36.29
C SER A 57 13.94 35.85 36.41
N ASN A 58 15.19 35.86 36.86
CA ASN A 58 16.01 37.06 36.98
C ASN A 58 16.69 37.43 35.64
N GLY A 59 16.63 36.56 34.64
CA GLY A 59 17.31 36.76 33.36
C GLY A 59 18.75 36.23 33.33
N ASP A 60 19.20 35.51 34.38
CA ASP A 60 20.53 34.89 34.40
C ASP A 60 20.54 33.62 33.56
N THR A 61 21.60 33.46 32.76
CA THR A 61 21.81 32.23 31.98
C THR A 61 22.24 31.08 32.89
N ILE A 62 21.44 30.02 32.93
CA ILE A 62 21.68 28.82 33.74
C ILE A 62 22.51 27.79 32.99
N THR A 63 22.16 27.55 31.69
CA THR A 63 22.85 26.58 30.85
C THR A 63 22.65 26.90 29.37
N HIS A 64 23.52 26.30 28.53
CA HIS A 64 23.45 26.40 27.06
C HIS A 64 23.06 25.06 26.47
N PHE A 65 22.43 25.10 25.32
CA PHE A 65 22.08 23.89 24.58
C PHE A 65 22.19 24.06 23.07
N LYS A 66 22.27 22.93 22.36
CA LYS A 66 22.18 22.88 20.89
C LYS A 66 21.60 21.56 20.46
N SER A 67 20.96 21.56 19.28
CA SER A 67 20.58 20.32 18.58
C SER A 67 21.84 19.55 18.15
N VAL A 68 21.75 18.24 18.12
CA VAL A 68 22.83 17.33 17.75
C VAL A 68 22.51 16.64 16.40
N TYR A 69 21.26 16.27 16.21
CA TYR A 69 20.76 15.63 15.01
C TYR A 69 19.23 15.72 14.90
N ALA A 70 18.72 15.96 13.69
CA ALA A 70 17.28 16.05 13.40
C ALA A 70 16.51 16.96 14.38
N GLY A 71 17.04 18.16 14.63
CA GLY A 71 16.44 19.14 15.54
C GLY A 71 16.43 18.72 17.02
N MET A 72 17.02 17.56 17.37
CA MET A 72 17.03 17.02 18.73
C MET A 72 18.38 17.21 19.42
N GLY A 73 18.29 17.39 20.71
CA GLY A 73 19.46 17.48 21.63
C GLY A 73 19.02 17.28 23.06
N SER A 74 19.95 17.42 23.99
CA SER A 74 19.66 17.43 25.44
C SER A 74 20.69 18.25 26.23
N PHE A 75 20.27 18.72 27.37
CA PHE A 75 21.13 19.46 28.34
C PHE A 75 20.77 19.10 29.77
N MET A 76 21.65 19.42 30.71
CA MET A 76 21.39 19.27 32.12
C MET A 76 20.92 20.61 32.71
N LEU A 77 19.81 20.57 33.46
CA LEU A 77 19.25 21.73 34.14
C LEU A 77 19.23 21.51 35.65
N PRO A 78 19.91 22.35 36.46
CA PRO A 78 19.69 22.40 37.89
C PRO A 78 18.33 23.11 38.13
N VAL A 79 17.35 22.35 38.61
CA VAL A 79 15.95 22.81 38.72
C VAL A 79 15.70 23.30 40.15
N SER A 80 15.38 24.60 40.33
CA SER A 80 14.97 25.18 41.59
C SER A 80 13.45 25.16 41.77
N MET A 81 12.97 24.94 42.97
CA MET A 81 11.53 24.98 43.27
C MET A 81 10.97 26.40 43.10
N GLY A 82 9.81 26.48 42.42
CA GLY A 82 9.11 27.74 42.19
C GLY A 82 9.76 28.67 41.14
N GLU A 83 10.89 28.23 40.52
CA GLU A 83 11.55 28.97 39.47
C GLU A 83 10.85 28.76 38.14
N LYS A 84 10.82 29.82 37.29
CA LYS A 84 10.33 29.73 35.91
C LYS A 84 11.51 29.87 34.96
N TYR A 85 11.57 28.94 34.02
CA TYR A 85 12.66 28.90 33.06
C TYR A 85 12.16 29.30 31.67
N LYS A 86 12.99 30.07 30.96
CA LYS A 86 12.78 30.45 29.57
C LYS A 86 13.98 30.07 28.73
N ALA A 87 13.72 29.70 27.48
CA ALA A 87 14.73 29.45 26.47
C ALA A 87 14.76 30.56 25.43
N ILE A 88 15.93 31.17 25.20
CA ILE A 88 16.19 32.03 24.06
C ILE A 88 16.85 31.15 23.00
N VAL A 89 16.12 30.86 21.89
CA VAL A 89 16.55 29.91 20.87
C VAL A 89 16.86 30.63 19.57
N SER A 90 17.97 30.25 18.94
CA SER A 90 18.38 30.77 17.63
C SER A 90 18.52 29.62 16.64
N THR A 91 18.03 29.80 15.41
CA THR A 91 18.35 28.89 14.30
C THR A 91 19.70 29.21 13.68
N THR A 92 20.22 28.32 12.83
CA THR A 92 21.45 28.58 12.05
C THR A 92 21.34 29.80 11.14
N GLU A 93 20.11 30.17 10.74
CA GLU A 93 19.81 31.35 9.92
C GLU A 93 19.66 32.64 10.73
N GLY A 94 19.79 32.55 12.06
CA GLY A 94 19.74 33.70 12.95
C GLY A 94 18.36 34.12 13.42
N VAL A 95 17.29 33.37 13.11
CA VAL A 95 15.94 33.65 13.62
C VAL A 95 15.89 33.33 15.11
N LYS A 96 15.52 34.32 15.95
CA LYS A 96 15.46 34.15 17.41
C LYS A 96 14.04 34.14 17.91
N LYS A 97 13.75 33.23 18.85
CA LYS A 97 12.48 33.11 19.56
C LYS A 97 12.65 32.76 21.02
N GLU A 98 11.67 33.12 21.83
CA GLU A 98 11.57 32.77 23.24
C GLU A 98 10.53 31.68 23.45
N PHE A 99 10.88 30.67 24.27
CA PHE A 99 9.99 29.57 24.64
C PHE A 99 10.01 29.36 26.15
N SER A 100 8.89 28.99 26.74
CA SER A 100 8.81 28.65 28.16
C SER A 100 9.06 27.15 28.36
N LEU A 101 9.82 26.80 29.41
CA LEU A 101 9.92 25.42 29.84
C LEU A 101 8.74 25.00 30.71
N PRO A 102 8.49 23.68 30.90
CA PRO A 102 7.55 23.19 31.90
C PRO A 102 7.85 23.74 33.30
N GLU A 103 6.82 23.91 34.12
CA GLU A 103 7.00 24.37 35.51
C GLU A 103 7.51 23.23 36.41
N PRO A 104 8.45 23.53 37.38
CA PRO A 104 8.92 22.53 38.32
C PRO A 104 7.79 22.02 39.24
N GLU A 105 7.68 20.70 39.37
CA GLU A 105 6.68 20.04 40.20
C GLU A 105 7.27 19.49 41.49
N ALA A 106 6.52 19.63 42.61
CA ALA A 106 6.99 19.24 43.94
C ALA A 106 6.64 17.80 44.34
N ASN A 107 5.58 17.25 43.81
CA ASN A 107 5.02 15.98 44.29
C ASN A 107 5.08 14.84 43.28
N ARG A 108 5.92 14.95 42.30
CA ARG A 108 6.10 13.94 41.23
C ARG A 108 7.40 13.15 41.45
N LEU A 109 7.50 12.07 40.70
CA LEU A 109 8.71 11.27 40.56
C LEU A 109 9.14 11.29 39.12
N ALA A 110 10.43 11.20 38.83
CA ALA A 110 10.95 11.02 37.49
C ALA A 110 12.04 9.94 37.49
N LEU A 111 12.04 9.12 36.46
CA LEU A 111 13.03 8.07 36.23
C LEU A 111 14.11 8.62 35.29
N SER A 112 15.33 8.75 35.79
CA SER A 112 16.51 9.10 35.01
C SER A 112 17.35 7.86 34.74
N ILE A 113 17.87 7.69 33.52
CA ILE A 113 18.70 6.55 33.17
C ILE A 113 20.00 6.97 32.46
N THR A 114 21.01 6.13 32.61
CA THR A 114 22.26 6.23 31.85
C THR A 114 22.74 4.85 31.46
N GLU A 115 22.92 4.58 30.17
CA GLU A 115 23.51 3.33 29.68
C GLU A 115 25.02 3.44 29.65
N ARG A 116 25.73 2.47 30.28
CA ARG A 116 27.18 2.32 30.22
C ARG A 116 27.55 0.84 30.15
N ASN A 117 28.28 0.47 29.11
CA ASN A 117 28.83 -0.89 28.92
C ASN A 117 27.79 -2.02 29.04
N GLY A 118 26.62 -1.83 28.46
CA GLY A 118 25.55 -2.83 28.48
C GLY A 118 24.81 -2.92 29.82
N VAL A 119 24.91 -1.90 30.65
CA VAL A 119 24.17 -1.77 31.91
C VAL A 119 23.43 -0.43 31.92
N ILE A 120 22.15 -0.45 32.19
CA ILE A 120 21.37 0.76 32.50
C ILE A 120 21.48 1.03 33.99
N HIS A 121 22.03 2.18 34.36
CA HIS A 121 21.96 2.74 35.71
C HIS A 121 20.75 3.66 35.76
N TYR A 122 19.88 3.44 36.74
CA TYR A 122 18.70 4.28 36.94
C TYR A 122 18.79 5.04 38.25
N THR A 123 18.16 6.22 38.28
CA THR A 123 17.99 7.06 39.49
C THR A 123 16.57 7.56 39.51
N ILE A 124 15.89 7.45 40.66
CA ILE A 124 14.58 8.03 40.88
C ILE A 124 14.77 9.44 41.43
N LEU A 125 14.36 10.41 40.62
CA LEU A 125 14.40 11.83 40.99
C LEU A 125 13.09 12.17 41.72
N HIS A 126 13.24 12.88 42.86
CA HIS A 126 12.14 13.42 43.64
C HIS A 126 12.57 14.69 44.35
N THR A 127 11.62 15.52 44.78
CA THR A 127 11.96 16.68 45.60
C THR A 127 12.61 16.26 46.91
N PRO A 128 13.66 16.95 47.42
CA PRO A 128 14.39 16.55 48.62
C PRO A 128 13.53 16.40 49.88
N GLN A 129 12.39 17.09 49.94
CA GLN A 129 11.46 17.05 51.07
C GLN A 129 10.51 15.84 51.04
N LYS A 130 10.40 15.17 49.89
CA LYS A 130 9.52 14.01 49.71
C LYS A 130 10.29 12.74 50.02
N LYS A 131 9.86 11.98 51.04
CA LYS A 131 10.33 10.59 51.19
C LYS A 131 9.72 9.73 50.07
N LEU A 132 10.53 8.82 49.52
CA LEU A 132 10.00 7.81 48.61
C LEU A 132 8.85 7.03 49.31
N SER A 133 7.75 6.84 48.62
CA SER A 133 6.68 5.98 49.14
C SER A 133 7.20 4.55 49.27
N GLU A 134 6.80 3.89 50.35
CA GLU A 134 7.02 2.46 50.49
C GLU A 134 6.22 1.77 49.35
N ASN A 135 6.82 0.81 48.63
CA ASN A 135 6.23 0.04 47.54
C ASN A 135 6.24 0.72 46.15
N LEU A 136 7.40 1.08 45.66
CA LEU A 136 7.60 1.38 44.24
C LEU A 136 8.07 0.13 43.49
N TYR A 137 7.65 0.03 42.24
CA TYR A 137 8.02 -1.06 41.32
C TYR A 137 8.58 -0.50 40.03
N LEU A 138 9.65 -1.12 39.53
CA LEU A 138 10.19 -0.87 38.21
C LEU A 138 9.73 -1.99 37.28
N VAL A 139 9.00 -1.61 36.26
CA VAL A 139 8.51 -2.52 35.19
C VAL A 139 9.33 -2.30 33.94
N ALA A 140 9.78 -3.39 33.34
CA ALA A 140 10.47 -3.38 32.06
C ALA A 140 9.73 -4.21 31.03
N HIS A 141 9.49 -3.65 29.85
CA HIS A 141 8.87 -4.38 28.76
C HIS A 141 9.47 -3.96 27.41
N ILE A 142 9.37 -4.88 26.42
CA ILE A 142 9.65 -4.62 25.01
C ILE A 142 8.41 -5.02 24.22
N ARG A 143 7.83 -4.10 23.44
CA ARG A 143 6.64 -4.35 22.61
C ARG A 143 5.45 -4.97 23.36
N GLY A 144 5.25 -4.55 24.61
CA GLY A 144 4.22 -5.12 25.48
C GLY A 144 4.58 -6.47 26.12
N PHE A 145 5.71 -7.09 25.74
CA PHE A 145 6.23 -8.27 26.45
C PHE A 145 6.89 -7.85 27.73
N LEU A 146 6.31 -8.25 28.85
CA LEU A 146 6.86 -8.02 30.17
C LEU A 146 8.16 -8.81 30.34
N LEU A 147 9.25 -8.12 30.66
CA LEU A 147 10.55 -8.73 30.96
C LEU A 147 10.69 -9.00 32.45
N PHE A 148 10.40 -8.00 33.29
CA PHE A 148 10.38 -8.15 34.74
C PHE A 148 9.57 -7.03 35.41
N ILE A 149 9.14 -7.33 36.64
CA ILE A 149 8.65 -6.38 37.63
C ILE A 149 9.50 -6.59 38.87
N GLN A 150 10.18 -5.54 39.34
CA GLN A 150 10.98 -5.63 40.54
C GLN A 150 10.63 -4.51 41.52
N PRO A 151 10.56 -4.82 42.84
CA PRO A 151 10.40 -3.79 43.85
C PRO A 151 11.65 -2.91 43.91
N ILE A 152 11.46 -1.63 44.21
CA ILE A 152 12.53 -0.67 44.35
C ILE A 152 12.86 -0.49 45.83
N GLU A 153 14.04 -0.94 46.21
CA GLU A 153 14.56 -0.80 47.59
C GLU A 153 15.40 0.46 47.79
N LYS A 154 16.00 0.98 46.70
CA LYS A 154 16.90 2.14 46.71
C LYS A 154 16.56 3.07 45.56
N GLU A 155 16.84 4.36 45.75
CA GLU A 155 16.69 5.41 44.74
C GLU A 155 17.55 5.19 43.50
N GLN A 156 18.59 4.39 43.61
CA GLN A 156 19.50 4.07 42.51
C GLN A 156 19.66 2.56 42.37
N GLY A 157 19.75 2.11 41.12
CA GLY A 157 19.99 0.73 40.80
C GLY A 157 20.55 0.53 39.40
N ALA A 158 20.71 -0.74 39.04
CA ALA A 158 21.29 -1.12 37.75
C ALA A 158 20.59 -2.31 37.15
N ILE A 159 20.43 -2.28 35.82
CA ILE A 159 19.77 -3.34 35.01
C ILE A 159 20.79 -3.80 33.98
N SER A 160 21.15 -5.09 34.01
CA SER A 160 21.97 -5.70 32.96
C SER A 160 21.17 -5.88 31.68
N LEU A 161 21.69 -5.42 30.54
CA LEU A 161 21.08 -5.59 29.24
C LEU A 161 21.47 -6.91 28.57
N GLN A 162 22.25 -7.78 29.21
CA GLN A 162 22.78 -8.99 28.57
C GLN A 162 21.71 -9.94 28.02
N SER A 163 20.59 -10.11 28.71
CA SER A 163 19.46 -10.95 28.30
C SER A 163 18.28 -10.19 27.70
N VAL A 164 18.36 -8.85 27.65
CA VAL A 164 17.30 -8.01 27.10
C VAL A 164 17.35 -8.05 25.58
N PRO A 165 16.26 -8.34 24.85
CA PRO A 165 16.26 -8.31 23.38
C PRO A 165 16.65 -6.94 22.81
N GLU A 166 17.10 -6.92 21.53
CA GLU A 166 17.37 -5.68 20.81
C GLU A 166 16.06 -4.94 20.49
N GLY A 167 16.09 -3.61 20.58
CA GLY A 167 14.95 -2.74 20.32
C GLY A 167 14.69 -1.76 21.44
N ILE A 168 13.47 -1.23 21.52
CA ILE A 168 13.10 -0.21 22.51
C ILE A 168 12.63 -0.88 23.81
N LEU A 169 13.41 -0.67 24.85
CA LEU A 169 13.07 -1.06 26.21
C LEU A 169 12.32 0.10 26.88
N ALA A 170 11.09 -0.15 27.31
CA ALA A 170 10.34 0.76 28.15
C ALA A 170 10.54 0.41 29.63
N LEU A 171 10.92 1.40 30.41
CA LEU A 171 11.07 1.34 31.87
C LEU A 171 10.03 2.23 32.50
N THR A 172 9.10 1.66 33.25
CA THR A 172 7.99 2.38 33.90
C THR A 172 8.09 2.24 35.39
N LEU A 173 8.03 3.37 36.11
CA LEU A 173 7.96 3.42 37.55
C LEU A 173 6.51 3.41 38.00
N LEU A 174 6.09 2.39 38.77
CA LEU A 174 4.76 2.25 39.32
C LEU A 174 4.77 2.41 40.84
N ASP A 175 3.67 2.88 41.42
CA ASP A 175 3.45 2.83 42.88
C ASP A 175 2.84 1.50 43.34
N GLY A 176 2.54 1.38 44.63
CA GLY A 176 1.93 0.19 45.25
C GLY A 176 0.51 -0.12 44.77
N ASN A 177 -0.15 0.83 44.07
CA ASN A 177 -1.46 0.65 43.42
C ASN A 177 -1.32 0.39 41.92
N TYR A 178 -0.09 0.17 41.44
CA TYR A 178 0.25 0.01 40.02
C TYR A 178 -0.02 1.24 39.16
N LEU A 179 -0.14 2.44 39.72
CA LEU A 179 -0.30 3.66 38.95
C LEU A 179 1.07 4.12 38.39
N PRO A 180 1.16 4.49 37.11
CA PRO A 180 2.41 4.95 36.50
C PRO A 180 2.75 6.37 36.95
N HIS A 181 3.99 6.57 37.43
CA HIS A 181 4.55 7.85 37.82
C HIS A 181 5.50 8.43 36.80
N SER A 182 6.25 7.59 36.11
CA SER A 182 7.30 8.00 35.19
C SER A 182 7.61 6.88 34.20
N GLU A 183 7.85 7.22 32.96
CA GLU A 183 8.31 6.29 31.93
C GLU A 183 9.56 6.84 31.24
N ARG A 184 10.48 5.94 30.89
CA ARG A 184 11.70 6.27 30.16
C ARG A 184 12.01 5.15 29.16
N LEU A 185 12.12 5.51 27.90
CA LEU A 185 12.55 4.60 26.87
C LEU A 185 14.08 4.54 26.77
N ALA A 186 14.61 3.35 26.53
CA ALA A 186 16.01 3.13 26.22
C ALA A 186 16.13 2.24 24.99
N PHE A 187 17.07 2.52 24.10
CA PHE A 187 17.33 1.64 22.98
C PHE A 187 18.42 0.62 23.33
N VAL A 188 18.04 -0.65 23.31
CA VAL A 188 18.97 -1.77 23.51
C VAL A 188 19.55 -2.15 22.17
N ARG A 189 20.86 -1.98 22.02
CA ARG A 189 21.57 -2.33 20.81
C ARG A 189 22.41 -3.58 21.02
N ARG A 190 22.32 -4.51 20.05
CA ARG A 190 23.21 -5.65 19.98
C ARG A 190 24.31 -5.41 18.95
N GLU A 191 25.46 -5.99 19.15
CA GLU A 191 26.48 -6.01 18.11
C GLU A 191 26.01 -6.85 16.94
N ASN A 192 26.14 -6.32 15.73
CA ASN A 192 25.83 -7.08 14.54
C ASN A 192 26.92 -8.15 14.36
N ASN A 193 26.55 -9.40 14.63
CA ASN A 193 27.44 -10.54 14.48
C ASN A 193 27.47 -11.12 13.07
N SER A 194 26.76 -10.53 12.12
CA SER A 194 26.69 -11.00 10.75
C SER A 194 27.77 -10.38 9.85
N VAL A 195 28.54 -11.23 9.20
CA VAL A 195 29.60 -10.86 8.24
C VAL A 195 29.16 -11.24 6.85
N TRP A 196 28.97 -10.25 6.00
CA TRP A 196 28.61 -10.43 4.60
C TRP A 196 29.85 -10.37 3.72
N LYS A 197 29.95 -11.31 2.78
CA LYS A 197 30.93 -11.29 1.70
C LYS A 197 30.20 -11.46 0.38
N LEU A 198 30.28 -10.44 -0.48
CA LEU A 198 29.71 -10.44 -1.82
C LEU A 198 30.86 -10.41 -2.82
N THR A 199 30.88 -11.38 -3.75
CA THR A 199 31.96 -11.53 -4.72
C THR A 199 31.35 -11.58 -6.11
N PRO A 200 31.53 -10.53 -6.93
CA PRO A 200 31.15 -10.55 -8.34
C PRO A 200 32.09 -11.43 -9.16
N ASP A 201 31.55 -12.06 -10.21
CA ASP A 201 32.33 -12.93 -11.13
C ASP A 201 33.34 -12.15 -11.97
N LYS A 202 33.16 -10.83 -12.13
CA LYS A 202 34.07 -9.93 -12.87
C LYS A 202 34.31 -8.64 -12.12
N SER A 203 35.39 -7.95 -12.46
CA SER A 203 35.74 -6.64 -11.91
C SER A 203 34.98 -5.48 -12.57
N SER A 204 34.45 -5.69 -13.78
CA SER A 204 33.65 -4.71 -14.54
C SER A 204 32.79 -5.43 -15.56
N TYR A 205 31.75 -4.76 -16.04
CA TYR A 205 30.74 -5.31 -16.94
C TYR A 205 30.39 -4.36 -18.07
N ASP A 206 30.29 -4.89 -19.30
CA ASP A 206 29.75 -4.17 -20.44
C ASP A 206 28.21 -4.05 -20.38
N PRO A 207 27.60 -3.15 -21.20
CA PRO A 207 26.15 -3.13 -21.38
C PRO A 207 25.58 -4.51 -21.72
N ARG A 208 24.41 -4.83 -21.17
CA ARG A 208 23.65 -6.07 -21.42
C ARG A 208 24.46 -7.35 -21.20
N SER A 209 25.49 -7.29 -20.34
CA SER A 209 26.27 -8.47 -19.97
C SER A 209 25.72 -9.19 -18.73
N PRO A 210 25.92 -10.54 -18.66
CA PRO A 210 25.53 -11.29 -17.50
C PRO A 210 26.44 -10.95 -16.31
N VAL A 211 25.82 -10.88 -15.14
CA VAL A 211 26.45 -10.69 -13.83
C VAL A 211 26.09 -11.87 -12.95
N SER A 212 27.09 -12.45 -12.29
CA SER A 212 26.92 -13.43 -11.22
C SER A 212 27.48 -12.89 -9.92
N LEU A 213 26.67 -12.92 -8.85
CA LEU A 213 27.09 -12.50 -7.53
C LEU A 213 27.06 -13.70 -6.57
N ASP A 214 28.22 -14.08 -6.05
CA ASP A 214 28.32 -15.05 -4.97
C ASP A 214 28.25 -14.34 -3.63
N ILE A 215 27.34 -14.77 -2.79
CA ILE A 215 27.02 -14.18 -1.50
C ILE A 215 27.31 -15.22 -0.42
N HIS A 216 28.06 -14.80 0.60
CA HIS A 216 28.33 -15.63 1.78
C HIS A 216 28.01 -14.86 3.05
N LEU A 217 27.24 -15.49 3.94
CA LEU A 217 26.87 -14.93 5.24
C LEU A 217 27.36 -15.84 6.37
N SER A 218 28.17 -15.27 7.27
CA SER A 218 28.68 -15.94 8.45
C SER A 218 28.60 -15.07 9.69
N ASP A 219 28.81 -15.62 10.86
CA ASP A 219 29.06 -14.86 12.07
C ASP A 219 30.54 -14.44 12.18
N LEU A 220 30.87 -13.69 13.24
CA LEU A 220 32.26 -13.24 13.51
C LEU A 220 33.25 -14.39 13.77
N SER A 221 32.77 -15.57 14.13
CA SER A 221 33.57 -16.79 14.27
C SER A 221 33.72 -17.59 12.98
N GLY A 222 33.13 -17.12 11.89
CA GLY A 222 33.13 -17.79 10.59
C GLY A 222 32.08 -18.91 10.45
N GLN A 223 31.16 -19.06 11.41
CA GLN A 223 30.07 -20.05 11.29
C GLN A 223 29.00 -19.54 10.31
N PRO A 224 28.53 -20.40 9.40
CA PRO A 224 27.54 -20.01 8.42
C PRO A 224 26.19 -19.65 9.07
N ILE A 225 25.54 -18.62 8.52
CA ILE A 225 24.22 -18.18 8.96
C ILE A 225 23.21 -18.46 7.86
N LYS A 226 22.11 -19.11 8.23
CA LYS A 226 20.93 -19.24 7.39
C LYS A 226 19.99 -18.07 7.57
N GLY A 227 19.27 -17.70 6.52
CA GLY A 227 18.28 -16.65 6.60
C GLY A 227 17.46 -16.54 5.31
N ASN A 228 16.46 -15.69 5.39
CA ASN A 228 15.59 -15.33 4.28
C ASN A 228 15.70 -13.83 4.07
N PHE A 229 16.14 -13.44 2.89
CA PHE A 229 16.45 -12.07 2.53
C PHE A 229 15.75 -11.68 1.23
N SER A 230 15.66 -10.40 0.98
CA SER A 230 15.43 -9.82 -0.34
C SER A 230 16.73 -9.21 -0.85
N LEU A 231 16.86 -9.13 -2.17
CA LEU A 231 17.97 -8.46 -2.83
C LEU A 231 17.44 -7.51 -3.89
N SER A 232 17.88 -6.27 -3.86
CA SER A 232 17.65 -5.28 -4.90
C SER A 232 18.96 -4.82 -5.51
N VAL A 233 18.94 -4.57 -6.82
CA VAL A 233 20.04 -3.93 -7.55
C VAL A 233 19.48 -2.72 -8.27
N THR A 234 19.97 -1.54 -7.94
CA THR A 234 19.51 -0.27 -8.52
C THR A 234 20.65 0.48 -9.18
N ASP A 235 20.33 1.24 -10.21
CA ASP A 235 21.25 2.18 -10.84
C ASP A 235 21.56 3.33 -9.87
N ASN A 236 22.80 3.45 -9.43
CA ASN A 236 23.21 4.43 -8.42
C ASN A 236 23.20 5.88 -8.94
N TYR A 237 23.28 6.09 -10.25
CA TYR A 237 23.15 7.42 -10.86
C TYR A 237 21.69 7.90 -10.83
N ALA A 238 20.78 7.03 -11.22
CA ALA A 238 19.36 7.36 -11.31
C ALA A 238 18.68 7.39 -9.93
N ILE A 239 19.07 6.47 -9.05
CA ILE A 239 18.50 6.32 -7.71
C ILE A 239 19.67 6.32 -6.73
N GLY A 240 20.07 7.47 -6.24
CA GLY A 240 21.15 7.55 -5.24
C GLY A 240 20.94 6.56 -4.08
N CYS A 241 22.04 6.13 -3.47
CA CYS A 241 21.98 5.24 -2.32
C CYS A 241 21.35 5.98 -1.11
N ASP A 242 20.15 5.61 -0.70
CA ASP A 242 19.53 6.10 0.53
C ASP A 242 19.95 5.22 1.72
N SER A 243 21.15 5.51 2.23
CA SER A 243 21.69 4.77 3.38
C SER A 243 21.14 5.22 4.73
N ILE A 244 20.31 6.28 4.76
CA ILE A 244 19.73 6.86 5.97
C ILE A 244 18.20 6.80 6.04
N GLY A 245 17.54 6.45 4.94
CA GLY A 245 16.10 6.22 4.88
C GLY A 245 15.66 5.03 5.72
N ASP A 246 14.35 4.78 5.71
CA ASP A 246 13.79 3.63 6.43
C ASP A 246 14.23 2.31 5.77
N ASN A 247 14.58 1.34 6.59
CA ASN A 247 15.07 0.04 6.18
C ASN A 247 14.64 -1.02 7.20
N ILE A 248 14.95 -2.30 6.95
CA ILE A 248 14.49 -3.39 7.81
C ILE A 248 14.95 -3.22 9.28
N LEU A 249 16.14 -2.68 9.53
CA LEU A 249 16.64 -2.48 10.90
C LEU A 249 15.86 -1.37 11.59
N SER A 250 15.75 -0.20 10.92
CA SER A 250 15.03 0.93 11.49
C SER A 250 13.54 0.62 11.65
N ASN A 251 12.94 -0.08 10.70
CA ASN A 251 11.52 -0.43 10.78
C ASN A 251 11.25 -1.41 11.92
N LEU A 252 11.93 -2.54 11.96
CA LEU A 252 11.67 -3.58 12.95
C LEU A 252 12.10 -3.21 14.36
N LEU A 253 13.15 -2.39 14.54
CA LEU A 253 13.74 -2.11 15.86
C LEU A 253 13.36 -0.73 16.40
N LEU A 254 12.86 0.19 15.59
CA LEU A 254 12.66 1.59 15.97
C LEU A 254 11.30 2.13 15.56
N THR A 255 11.05 2.34 14.25
CA THR A 255 9.88 3.08 13.76
C THR A 255 8.55 2.33 13.95
N SER A 256 8.57 1.00 14.04
CA SER A 256 7.38 0.20 14.34
C SER A 256 6.88 0.33 15.78
N ASP A 257 7.73 0.78 16.71
CA ASP A 257 7.42 0.86 18.13
C ASP A 257 7.16 2.29 18.62
N LEU A 258 7.71 3.31 17.96
CA LEU A 258 7.49 4.71 18.29
C LEU A 258 6.29 5.29 17.54
N LYS A 259 5.61 6.22 18.19
CA LYS A 259 4.56 7.03 17.54
C LYS A 259 5.20 8.24 16.87
N GLY A 260 4.60 8.66 15.76
CA GLY A 260 5.01 9.84 15.02
C GLY A 260 6.11 9.56 14.00
N TYR A 261 6.42 10.60 13.22
CA TYR A 261 7.40 10.53 12.16
C TYR A 261 8.83 10.62 12.71
N ILE A 262 9.72 9.75 12.25
CA ILE A 262 11.15 9.76 12.55
C ILE A 262 11.89 10.10 11.25
N GLU A 263 12.56 11.25 11.25
CA GLU A 263 13.35 11.69 10.11
C GLU A 263 14.60 10.83 9.97
N THR A 264 14.87 10.35 8.74
CA THR A 264 16.05 9.57 8.38
C THR A 264 16.41 8.43 9.37
N PRO A 265 15.48 7.48 9.61
CA PRO A 265 15.61 6.51 10.69
C PRO A 265 16.79 5.54 10.53
N GLY A 266 17.24 5.27 9.30
CA GLY A 266 18.42 4.46 9.02
C GLY A 266 19.74 5.06 9.55
N TYR A 267 19.76 6.38 9.74
CA TYR A 267 20.94 7.05 10.32
C TYR A 267 21.37 6.45 11.66
N TYR A 268 20.39 6.08 12.51
CA TYR A 268 20.67 5.53 13.84
C TYR A 268 21.31 4.14 13.81
N PHE A 269 21.38 3.50 12.64
CA PHE A 269 21.95 2.16 12.46
C PHE A 269 23.27 2.13 11.70
N LYS A 270 23.82 3.29 11.29
CA LYS A 270 25.05 3.36 10.50
C LYS A 270 26.29 2.76 11.16
N ASN A 271 26.48 3.03 12.45
CA ASN A 271 27.61 2.53 13.23
C ASN A 271 27.29 2.57 14.74
N ASN A 272 28.25 2.15 15.59
CA ASN A 272 28.07 2.13 17.03
C ASN A 272 28.89 3.23 17.73
N SER A 273 29.04 4.42 17.11
CA SER A 273 29.78 5.55 17.73
C SER A 273 29.03 6.15 18.90
N GLN A 274 29.80 6.78 19.81
CA GLN A 274 29.23 7.47 20.98
C GLN A 274 28.26 8.59 20.58
N ARG A 275 28.56 9.28 19.46
CA ARG A 275 27.65 10.29 18.90
C ARG A 275 26.30 9.69 18.52
N LEU A 276 26.28 8.54 17.82
CA LEU A 276 25.04 7.86 17.42
C LEU A 276 24.24 7.35 18.62
N LYS A 277 24.92 6.84 19.65
CA LYS A 277 24.27 6.47 20.92
C LYS A 277 23.60 7.67 21.57
N ALA A 278 24.24 8.84 21.59
CA ALA A 278 23.67 10.07 22.13
C ALA A 278 22.48 10.56 21.28
N CYS A 279 22.56 10.49 19.94
CA CYS A 279 21.45 10.83 19.07
C CYS A 279 20.24 9.91 19.31
N LEU A 280 20.49 8.61 19.50
CA LEU A 280 19.45 7.63 19.77
C LEU A 280 18.80 7.82 21.14
N ASP A 281 19.61 8.18 22.16
CA ASP A 281 19.08 8.53 23.48
C ASP A 281 18.25 9.83 23.45
N ASN A 282 18.68 10.84 22.68
CA ASN A 282 17.85 12.04 22.44
C ASN A 282 16.53 11.71 21.75
N LEU A 283 16.52 10.79 20.80
CA LEU A 283 15.28 10.31 20.17
C LEU A 283 14.37 9.63 21.21
N MET A 284 14.92 8.76 22.07
CA MET A 284 14.16 8.10 23.14
C MET A 284 13.61 9.09 24.17
N LEU A 285 14.29 10.24 24.38
CA LEU A 285 13.85 11.32 25.25
C LEU A 285 12.72 12.14 24.66
N THR A 286 12.80 12.47 23.38
CA THR A 286 11.92 13.43 22.73
C THR A 286 10.73 12.78 22.03
N GLN A 287 10.83 11.51 21.68
CA GLN A 287 9.78 10.73 21.01
C GLN A 287 9.32 9.53 21.86
N GLY A 288 9.28 9.75 23.18
CA GLY A 288 9.03 8.76 24.21
C GLY A 288 7.61 8.18 24.29
N TRP A 289 6.76 8.42 23.30
CA TRP A 289 5.42 7.85 23.24
C TRP A 289 5.46 6.46 22.60
N SER A 290 5.49 5.43 23.44
CA SER A 290 5.35 4.06 22.95
C SER A 290 3.91 3.79 22.46
N ARG A 291 3.76 2.74 21.66
CA ARG A 291 2.41 2.26 21.26
C ARG A 291 1.63 1.69 22.44
N PHE A 292 2.32 1.28 23.47
CA PHE A 292 1.73 0.64 24.65
C PHE A 292 1.65 1.68 25.76
N ASN A 293 0.43 1.93 26.24
CA ASN A 293 0.16 2.73 27.41
C ASN A 293 -0.01 1.79 28.60
N MET A 294 0.84 1.90 29.61
CA MET A 294 0.79 1.04 30.79
C MET A 294 -0.54 1.17 31.56
N GLU A 295 -1.12 2.37 31.58
CA GLU A 295 -2.40 2.62 32.24
C GLU A 295 -3.56 1.84 31.55
N ASP A 296 -3.56 1.79 30.21
CA ASP A 296 -4.55 1.03 29.44
C ASP A 296 -4.36 -0.49 29.58
N LEU A 297 -3.10 -0.94 29.65
CA LEU A 297 -2.75 -2.35 29.89
C LEU A 297 -3.21 -2.82 31.28
N LEU A 298 -3.04 -1.98 32.30
CA LEU A 298 -3.44 -2.32 33.67
C LEU A 298 -4.97 -2.29 33.88
N LYS A 299 -5.72 -1.52 33.11
CA LYS A 299 -7.19 -1.45 33.16
C LYS A 299 -7.88 -2.63 32.47
N GLU A 300 -7.14 -3.60 31.92
CA GLU A 300 -7.67 -4.72 31.13
C GLU A 300 -8.67 -4.27 30.04
N GLN A 301 -8.56 -3.05 29.59
CA GLN A 301 -9.34 -2.61 28.44
C GLN A 301 -8.84 -3.38 27.22
N GLN A 302 -9.46 -4.53 26.98
CA GLN A 302 -9.36 -5.18 25.69
C GLN A 302 -9.88 -4.17 24.68
N THR A 303 -8.95 -3.51 24.00
CA THR A 303 -9.31 -2.75 22.79
C THR A 303 -9.86 -3.79 21.83
N ASN A 304 -11.20 -3.84 21.70
CA ASN A 304 -11.81 -4.61 20.64
C ASN A 304 -11.17 -4.12 19.33
N PRO A 305 -10.50 -5.01 18.59
CA PRO A 305 -9.86 -4.59 17.36
C PRO A 305 -10.95 -4.00 16.46
N GLN A 306 -10.70 -2.82 15.92
CA GLN A 306 -11.61 -2.16 14.99
C GLN A 306 -11.89 -3.01 13.74
N TYR A 307 -10.94 -3.87 13.39
CA TYR A 307 -11.01 -4.82 12.28
C TYR A 307 -10.70 -6.22 12.79
N PHE A 308 -11.45 -7.20 12.29
CA PHE A 308 -11.18 -8.60 12.58
C PHE A 308 -9.88 -9.04 11.88
N MET A 309 -9.16 -9.96 12.52
CA MET A 309 -8.02 -10.61 11.87
C MET A 309 -8.53 -11.50 10.73
N GLU A 310 -8.12 -11.19 9.51
CA GLU A 310 -8.44 -12.00 8.33
C GLU A 310 -7.61 -13.29 8.35
N VAL A 311 -8.28 -14.42 8.62
CA VAL A 311 -7.67 -15.75 8.57
C VAL A 311 -7.68 -16.31 7.13
N GLY A 312 -8.41 -15.67 6.23
CA GLY A 312 -8.61 -16.00 4.83
C GLY A 312 -9.72 -15.13 4.26
N GLN A 313 -9.97 -15.28 2.96
CA GLN A 313 -11.07 -14.57 2.33
C GLN A 313 -12.40 -15.17 2.80
N PHE A 314 -13.41 -14.33 2.86
CA PHE A 314 -14.77 -14.74 3.24
C PHE A 314 -15.80 -14.05 2.35
N VAL A 315 -16.98 -14.62 2.30
CA VAL A 315 -18.16 -14.03 1.67
C VAL A 315 -19.27 -14.04 2.70
N SER A 316 -19.83 -12.87 2.97
CA SER A 316 -20.98 -12.71 3.86
C SER A 316 -22.13 -12.06 3.13
N GLY A 317 -23.30 -12.12 3.75
CA GLY A 317 -24.49 -11.48 3.22
C GLY A 317 -25.72 -11.77 4.07
N LYS A 318 -26.86 -11.24 3.62
CA LYS A 318 -28.15 -11.40 4.29
C LYS A 318 -29.19 -12.00 3.37
N VAL A 319 -30.06 -12.78 3.95
CA VAL A 319 -31.27 -13.31 3.30
C VAL A 319 -32.49 -12.69 3.95
N LEU A 320 -33.29 -12.00 3.14
CA LEU A 320 -34.47 -11.28 3.57
C LEU A 320 -35.72 -11.81 2.84
N ASP A 321 -36.87 -11.67 3.44
CA ASP A 321 -38.14 -11.90 2.75
C ASP A 321 -38.52 -10.73 1.83
N ILE A 322 -39.65 -10.84 1.17
CA ILE A 322 -40.18 -9.78 0.27
C ILE A 322 -40.54 -8.49 0.99
N ARG A 323 -40.59 -8.50 2.33
CA ARG A 323 -40.86 -7.35 3.20
C ARG A 323 -39.59 -6.86 3.90
N ASN A 324 -38.41 -7.29 3.43
CA ASN A 324 -37.10 -6.99 4.01
C ASN A 324 -36.90 -7.45 5.47
N LYS A 325 -37.65 -8.49 5.90
CA LYS A 325 -37.42 -9.11 7.21
C LYS A 325 -36.37 -10.23 7.09
N PRO A 326 -35.46 -10.36 8.07
CA PRO A 326 -34.47 -11.43 8.08
C PRO A 326 -35.09 -12.83 8.03
N LEU A 327 -34.54 -13.71 7.24
CA LEU A 327 -34.92 -15.12 7.14
C LEU A 327 -33.87 -16.00 7.80
N ALA A 328 -34.13 -16.44 9.02
CA ALA A 328 -33.27 -17.35 9.78
C ALA A 328 -33.38 -18.80 9.29
N GLY A 329 -32.30 -19.59 9.47
CA GLY A 329 -32.27 -21.02 9.17
C GLY A 329 -32.48 -21.39 7.68
N LYS A 330 -32.25 -20.46 6.79
CA LYS A 330 -32.32 -20.71 5.33
C LYS A 330 -31.00 -21.27 4.83
N HIS A 331 -31.10 -22.25 3.94
CA HIS A 331 -29.98 -22.92 3.32
C HIS A 331 -29.51 -22.12 2.11
N VAL A 332 -28.27 -21.60 2.17
CA VAL A 332 -27.67 -20.74 1.15
C VAL A 332 -26.56 -21.50 0.42
N ASN A 333 -26.65 -21.57 -0.89
CA ASN A 333 -25.57 -22.04 -1.74
C ASN A 333 -24.78 -20.84 -2.24
N VAL A 334 -23.46 -20.89 -2.07
CA VAL A 334 -22.53 -19.87 -2.54
C VAL A 334 -21.62 -20.47 -3.61
N PHE A 335 -21.45 -19.74 -4.70
CA PHE A 335 -20.54 -20.09 -5.80
C PHE A 335 -19.51 -18.97 -5.97
N VAL A 336 -18.25 -19.32 -6.07
CA VAL A 336 -17.16 -18.38 -6.38
C VAL A 336 -16.54 -18.81 -7.71
N ASN A 337 -16.58 -17.95 -8.72
CA ASN A 337 -16.15 -18.28 -10.09
C ASN A 337 -16.77 -19.58 -10.60
N LYS A 338 -18.06 -19.77 -10.37
CA LYS A 338 -18.85 -20.97 -10.68
C LYS A 338 -18.49 -22.24 -9.90
N ARG A 339 -17.52 -22.20 -8.99
CA ARG A 339 -17.20 -23.33 -8.09
C ARG A 339 -18.14 -23.30 -6.89
N PRO A 340 -18.86 -24.39 -6.60
CA PRO A 340 -19.71 -24.44 -5.41
C PRO A 340 -18.85 -24.55 -4.14
N TYR A 341 -19.28 -23.86 -3.10
CA TYR A 341 -18.75 -24.01 -1.76
C TYR A 341 -19.77 -24.72 -0.86
N PRO A 342 -19.34 -25.27 0.29
CA PRO A 342 -20.25 -25.92 1.20
C PRO A 342 -21.44 -25.02 1.55
N SER A 343 -22.63 -25.54 1.45
CA SER A 343 -23.85 -24.81 1.76
C SER A 343 -23.90 -24.44 3.24
N ILE A 344 -24.41 -23.27 3.55
CA ILE A 344 -24.45 -22.71 4.90
C ILE A 344 -25.88 -22.31 5.26
N TYR A 345 -26.20 -22.29 6.55
CA TYR A 345 -27.47 -21.81 7.06
C TYR A 345 -27.37 -20.38 7.58
N THR A 346 -28.37 -19.57 7.33
CA THR A 346 -28.45 -18.21 7.90
C THR A 346 -28.69 -18.27 9.41
N ASP A 347 -28.09 -17.33 10.14
CA ASP A 347 -28.31 -17.13 11.57
C ASP A 347 -29.68 -16.51 11.90
N SER A 348 -29.92 -16.17 13.19
CA SER A 348 -31.16 -15.52 13.65
C SER A 348 -31.46 -14.17 12.98
N ASN A 349 -30.42 -13.50 12.48
CA ASN A 349 -30.51 -12.20 11.79
C ASN A 349 -30.55 -12.34 10.25
N GLY A 350 -30.68 -13.58 9.75
CA GLY A 350 -30.66 -13.87 8.34
C GLY A 350 -29.28 -13.74 7.69
N VAL A 351 -28.19 -13.66 8.47
CA VAL A 351 -26.82 -13.51 7.98
C VAL A 351 -26.23 -14.87 7.62
N PHE A 352 -25.52 -14.95 6.52
CA PHE A 352 -24.69 -16.09 6.15
C PHE A 352 -23.22 -15.65 6.03
N LEU A 353 -22.29 -16.56 6.36
CA LEU A 353 -20.84 -16.33 6.28
C LEU A 353 -20.15 -17.60 5.78
N VAL A 354 -19.46 -17.51 4.64
CA VAL A 354 -18.59 -18.56 4.13
C VAL A 354 -17.15 -18.07 4.26
N ASP A 355 -16.36 -18.74 5.07
CA ASP A 355 -14.97 -18.39 5.37
C ASP A 355 -13.97 -19.32 4.67
N LYS A 356 -12.68 -19.05 4.86
CA LYS A 356 -11.55 -19.86 4.33
C LYS A 356 -11.57 -20.01 2.82
N LEU A 357 -12.07 -19.00 2.12
CA LEU A 357 -12.01 -18.94 0.68
C LEU A 357 -10.61 -18.58 0.20
N SER A 358 -10.28 -19.00 -1.01
CA SER A 358 -9.03 -18.62 -1.68
C SER A 358 -9.33 -18.35 -3.16
N TYR A 359 -9.25 -17.11 -3.55
CA TYR A 359 -9.36 -16.69 -4.94
C TYR A 359 -8.50 -15.47 -5.22
N ALA A 360 -8.01 -15.38 -6.43
CA ALA A 360 -7.16 -14.27 -6.88
C ALA A 360 -7.94 -13.29 -7.74
N ASP A 361 -7.47 -12.06 -7.80
CA ASP A 361 -8.05 -10.96 -8.56
C ASP A 361 -9.53 -10.71 -8.20
N THR A 362 -10.36 -10.40 -9.17
CA THR A 362 -11.80 -10.21 -8.96
C THR A 362 -12.54 -11.52 -9.17
N ALA A 363 -13.24 -12.00 -8.16
CA ALA A 363 -14.07 -13.18 -8.25
C ALA A 363 -15.56 -12.82 -8.41
N ARG A 364 -16.25 -13.55 -9.27
CA ARG A 364 -17.71 -13.52 -9.35
C ARG A 364 -18.28 -14.42 -8.27
N VAL A 365 -19.00 -13.84 -7.33
CA VAL A 365 -19.69 -14.54 -6.26
C VAL A 365 -21.19 -14.53 -6.52
N GLU A 366 -21.80 -15.69 -6.42
CA GLU A 366 -23.23 -15.87 -6.55
C GLU A 366 -23.77 -16.56 -5.30
N ALA A 367 -24.86 -16.06 -4.72
CA ALA A 367 -25.52 -16.66 -3.58
C ALA A 367 -27.02 -16.84 -3.86
N GLN A 368 -27.55 -18.02 -3.53
CA GLN A 368 -28.96 -18.35 -3.73
C GLN A 368 -29.48 -19.24 -2.61
N VAL A 369 -30.73 -19.05 -2.24
CA VAL A 369 -31.41 -19.88 -1.22
C VAL A 369 -31.99 -21.12 -1.86
N ILE A 370 -31.74 -22.28 -1.24
CA ILE A 370 -32.32 -23.57 -1.66
C ILE A 370 -33.27 -24.08 -0.59
N GLU A 371 -34.47 -24.47 -0.98
CA GLU A 371 -35.45 -25.13 -0.11
C GLU A 371 -36.04 -26.33 -0.84
N LYS A 372 -35.98 -27.49 -0.20
CA LYS A 372 -36.50 -28.78 -0.79
C LYS A 372 -35.95 -29.08 -2.20
N GLY A 373 -34.64 -28.76 -2.42
CA GLY A 373 -33.96 -29.01 -3.70
C GLY A 373 -34.33 -28.04 -4.83
N LYS A 374 -35.06 -26.97 -4.53
CA LYS A 374 -35.42 -25.92 -5.52
C LYS A 374 -34.96 -24.57 -5.03
N ILE A 375 -34.71 -23.67 -5.98
CA ILE A 375 -34.35 -22.27 -5.64
C ILE A 375 -35.57 -21.61 -4.99
N PHE A 376 -35.38 -21.12 -3.79
CA PHE A 376 -36.40 -20.40 -3.02
C PHE A 376 -36.31 -18.90 -3.32
N ARG A 377 -37.45 -18.27 -3.56
CA ARG A 377 -37.51 -16.83 -3.83
C ARG A 377 -37.32 -16.03 -2.55
N ALA A 378 -36.14 -15.49 -2.36
CA ALA A 378 -35.77 -14.60 -1.27
C ALA A 378 -34.95 -13.42 -1.82
N ASN A 379 -34.91 -12.32 -1.08
CA ASN A 379 -34.01 -11.22 -1.34
C ASN A 379 -32.66 -11.58 -0.69
N VAL A 380 -31.73 -12.06 -1.50
CA VAL A 380 -30.36 -12.34 -1.07
C VAL A 380 -29.51 -11.11 -1.36
N GLN A 381 -28.72 -10.68 -0.38
CA GLN A 381 -27.81 -9.53 -0.50
C GLN A 381 -26.41 -9.98 -0.07
N ILE A 382 -25.48 -10.01 -1.00
CA ILE A 382 -24.07 -10.27 -0.72
C ILE A 382 -23.43 -8.95 -0.25
N ASP A 383 -22.73 -8.98 0.86
CA ASP A 383 -21.97 -7.83 1.34
C ASP A 383 -20.87 -7.47 0.32
N ARG A 384 -20.67 -6.19 0.09
CA ARG A 384 -19.63 -5.68 -0.80
C ARG A 384 -18.34 -5.47 -0.02
N ASP A 385 -17.21 -5.53 -0.72
CA ASP A 385 -15.91 -5.20 -0.13
C ASP A 385 -15.95 -3.80 0.50
N TYR A 386 -15.54 -3.73 1.75
CA TYR A 386 -15.33 -2.46 2.45
C TYR A 386 -13.86 -2.33 2.80
N PHE A 387 -13.25 -1.28 2.32
CA PHE A 387 -11.88 -0.94 2.66
C PHE A 387 -11.88 0.36 3.46
N PRO A 388 -11.20 0.38 4.63
CA PRO A 388 -11.03 1.63 5.38
C PRO A 388 -10.23 2.62 4.53
N GLU A 389 -10.51 3.91 4.70
CA GLU A 389 -9.74 4.94 4.05
C GLU A 389 -8.27 4.86 4.48
N ALA A 390 -7.37 4.82 3.50
CA ALA A 390 -5.95 4.88 3.78
C ALA A 390 -5.61 6.29 4.25
N THR A 391 -5.23 6.43 5.51
CA THR A 391 -4.66 7.67 6.01
C THR A 391 -3.20 7.73 5.60
N ASN A 392 -2.82 8.72 4.80
CA ASN A 392 -1.42 9.01 4.54
C ASN A 392 -0.78 9.50 5.85
N ALA A 393 -0.21 8.57 6.59
CA ALA A 393 0.37 8.83 7.91
C ALA A 393 1.66 9.66 7.87
N HIS A 394 2.24 9.85 6.68
CA HIS A 394 3.54 10.51 6.56
C HIS A 394 3.53 11.55 5.44
N PRO A 395 3.95 12.78 5.74
CA PRO A 395 4.24 13.75 4.68
C PRO A 395 5.35 13.18 3.80
N TYR A 396 5.16 13.27 2.49
CA TYR A 396 6.19 12.91 1.53
C TYR A 396 7.34 13.91 1.69
N ILE A 397 8.38 13.52 2.41
CA ILE A 397 9.59 14.34 2.50
C ILE A 397 10.35 14.14 1.20
N ASN A 398 10.31 15.17 0.39
CA ASN A 398 11.08 15.23 -0.85
C ASN A 398 12.56 15.36 -0.48
N THR A 399 13.23 14.24 -0.28
CA THR A 399 14.69 14.23 -0.16
C THR A 399 15.24 14.73 -1.49
N LYS A 400 15.82 15.93 -1.47
CA LYS A 400 16.43 16.57 -2.64
C LYS A 400 17.69 15.77 -3.05
N TYR A 401 17.50 14.74 -3.86
CA TYR A 401 18.59 14.17 -4.62
C TYR A 401 18.79 15.05 -5.86
N GLN A 402 19.89 15.78 -5.91
CA GLN A 402 20.21 16.72 -7.00
C GLN A 402 20.17 16.07 -8.38
N HIS A 403 20.52 14.79 -8.48
CA HIS A 403 20.50 14.05 -9.76
C HIS A 403 19.14 13.46 -10.17
N GLN A 404 18.21 13.34 -9.25
CA GLN A 404 16.84 12.89 -9.57
C GLN A 404 16.10 13.87 -10.47
N ASN A 405 16.35 15.17 -10.32
CA ASN A 405 15.67 16.18 -11.13
C ASN A 405 16.10 16.11 -12.61
N GLU A 406 17.40 15.96 -12.89
CA GLU A 406 17.90 15.81 -14.26
C GLU A 406 17.35 14.53 -14.92
N TYR A 407 17.31 13.42 -14.18
CA TYR A 407 16.77 12.15 -14.68
C TYR A 407 15.26 12.21 -14.91
N ILE A 408 14.51 12.83 -14.00
CA ILE A 408 13.06 13.03 -14.12
C ILE A 408 12.75 13.97 -15.27
N GLU A 409 13.54 15.04 -15.48
CA GLU A 409 13.41 15.93 -16.63
C GLU A 409 13.71 15.22 -17.96
N GLU A 410 14.77 14.39 -18.03
CA GLU A 410 15.05 13.54 -19.20
C GLU A 410 13.94 12.55 -19.50
N MET A 411 13.34 11.93 -18.45
CA MET A 411 12.24 10.97 -18.58
C MET A 411 10.89 11.64 -18.87
N GLN A 412 10.70 12.87 -18.41
CA GLN A 412 9.48 13.64 -18.66
C GLN A 412 9.51 14.41 -19.97
N SER A 413 10.67 14.55 -20.60
CA SER A 413 10.74 15.15 -21.94
C SER A 413 9.96 14.26 -22.92
N PRO A 414 8.89 14.77 -23.53
CA PRO A 414 8.13 14.01 -24.53
C PRO A 414 8.93 13.81 -25.82
N PHE A 415 10.12 14.41 -25.92
CA PHE A 415 10.95 14.39 -27.12
C PHE A 415 12.32 13.75 -26.84
N VAL A 416 12.67 12.75 -27.62
CA VAL A 416 13.99 12.12 -27.62
C VAL A 416 14.67 12.49 -28.94
N LYS A 417 15.92 12.91 -28.88
CA LYS A 417 16.71 13.19 -30.09
C LYS A 417 17.48 11.93 -30.48
N GLU A 418 17.01 11.26 -31.51
CA GLU A 418 17.66 10.07 -32.06
C GLU A 418 18.12 10.38 -33.49
N ASP A 419 19.39 10.23 -33.79
CA ASP A 419 20.03 10.56 -35.08
C ASP A 419 19.72 11.97 -35.63
N GLY A 420 19.58 12.96 -34.74
CA GLY A 420 19.27 14.34 -35.11
C GLY A 420 17.79 14.60 -35.35
N VAL A 421 16.94 13.61 -35.30
CA VAL A 421 15.48 13.72 -35.45
C VAL A 421 14.82 13.77 -34.07
N LEU A 422 13.96 14.76 -33.87
CA LEU A 422 13.18 14.90 -32.65
C LEU A 422 12.00 13.92 -32.70
N MET A 423 12.06 12.83 -31.92
CA MET A 423 10.97 11.86 -31.81
C MET A 423 10.14 12.13 -30.59
N LEU A 424 8.81 12.08 -30.72
CA LEU A 424 7.87 12.18 -29.61
C LEU A 424 7.86 10.85 -28.86
N ARG A 425 8.38 10.85 -27.64
CA ARG A 425 8.19 9.74 -26.70
C ARG A 425 6.73 9.80 -26.22
N LEU A 426 5.90 8.98 -26.80
CA LEU A 426 4.56 8.80 -26.24
C LEU A 426 4.72 8.17 -24.86
N PRO A 427 4.11 8.74 -23.81
CA PRO A 427 4.09 8.10 -22.51
C PRO A 427 3.53 6.69 -22.69
N GLU A 428 4.06 5.74 -21.90
CA GLU A 428 3.49 4.40 -21.83
C GLU A 428 1.99 4.54 -21.64
N VAL A 429 1.23 4.28 -22.69
CA VAL A 429 -0.22 4.25 -22.61
C VAL A 429 -0.51 3.03 -21.80
N VAL A 430 -0.74 3.20 -20.50
CA VAL A 430 -1.43 2.20 -19.69
C VAL A 430 -2.80 2.08 -20.33
N ILE A 431 -2.88 1.21 -21.30
CA ILE A 431 -4.13 0.81 -21.93
C ILE A 431 -4.89 0.08 -20.82
N ASN A 432 -5.73 0.81 -20.10
CA ASN A 432 -6.86 0.19 -19.46
C ASN A 432 -7.65 -0.45 -20.63
N ALA A 433 -7.40 -1.73 -20.89
CA ALA A 433 -8.00 -2.50 -21.98
C ALA A 433 -9.54 -2.40 -21.99
N ARG A 434 -10.11 -2.03 -20.84
CA ARG A 434 -11.54 -1.77 -20.63
C ARG A 434 -12.07 -0.52 -21.35
N THR A 435 -11.28 0.54 -21.46
CA THR A 435 -11.72 1.81 -22.12
C THR A 435 -11.53 1.73 -23.63
N LEU A 436 -10.47 1.08 -24.11
CA LEU A 436 -10.17 0.95 -25.54
C LEU A 436 -11.17 0.06 -26.32
N VAL A 437 -11.69 -0.99 -25.68
CA VAL A 437 -12.70 -1.84 -26.31
C VAL A 437 -14.00 -1.06 -26.52
N LYS A 438 -14.38 -0.18 -25.62
CA LYS A 438 -15.62 0.62 -25.70
C LYS A 438 -15.57 1.65 -26.85
N ASP A 439 -14.51 2.45 -26.93
CA ASP A 439 -14.48 3.58 -27.88
C ASP A 439 -14.07 3.18 -29.29
N ARG A 440 -13.19 2.18 -29.45
CA ARG A 440 -12.64 1.78 -30.75
C ARG A 440 -13.56 0.89 -31.58
N PHE A 441 -14.48 0.16 -30.93
CA PHE A 441 -15.38 -0.81 -31.57
C PHE A 441 -16.84 -0.40 -31.51
N SER A 442 -17.14 0.79 -31.00
CA SER A 442 -18.50 1.30 -30.91
C SER A 442 -18.96 1.87 -32.26
N SER A 443 -20.02 1.34 -32.79
CA SER A 443 -20.69 1.88 -33.99
C SER A 443 -21.65 3.03 -33.69
N TYR A 444 -21.99 3.24 -32.42
CA TYR A 444 -22.79 4.36 -31.93
C TYR A 444 -22.44 4.64 -30.47
N LYS A 445 -22.36 5.93 -30.11
CA LYS A 445 -22.09 6.42 -28.77
C LYS A 445 -23.09 7.51 -28.42
N MET A 446 -23.65 7.44 -27.23
CA MET A 446 -24.40 8.51 -26.57
C MET A 446 -23.63 8.88 -25.32
N ASP A 447 -23.16 10.13 -25.24
CA ASP A 447 -22.42 10.66 -24.08
C ASP A 447 -23.33 11.38 -23.06
N ASP A 448 -22.77 11.87 -21.98
CA ASP A 448 -23.50 12.50 -20.86
C ASP A 448 -24.30 13.75 -21.35
N GLU A 449 -23.76 14.55 -22.29
CA GLU A 449 -24.46 15.72 -22.83
C GLU A 449 -25.68 15.32 -23.68
N GLU A 450 -25.53 14.27 -24.51
CA GLU A 450 -26.62 13.76 -25.34
C GLU A 450 -27.70 13.08 -24.48
N MET A 451 -27.32 12.39 -23.41
CA MET A 451 -28.25 11.78 -22.46
C MET A 451 -29.02 12.81 -21.64
N LEU A 452 -28.38 13.87 -21.18
CA LEU A 452 -29.04 14.98 -20.49
C LEU A 452 -30.09 15.69 -21.35
N SER A 453 -29.94 15.64 -22.67
CA SER A 453 -30.96 16.17 -23.62
C SER A 453 -32.21 15.28 -23.69
N GLN A 454 -32.14 14.03 -23.18
CA GLN A 454 -33.23 13.04 -23.26
C GLN A 454 -34.13 13.10 -22.02
N GLN A 455 -34.78 14.25 -21.79
CA GLN A 455 -35.61 14.52 -20.61
C GLN A 455 -36.77 13.55 -20.36
N ASP A 456 -37.15 12.75 -21.36
CA ASP A 456 -38.22 11.74 -21.27
C ASP A 456 -37.73 10.34 -20.86
N ALA A 457 -36.41 10.08 -20.81
CA ALA A 457 -35.86 8.82 -20.36
C ALA A 457 -35.84 8.72 -18.83
N ARG A 458 -36.57 7.76 -18.26
CA ARG A 458 -36.61 7.49 -16.82
C ARG A 458 -35.73 6.33 -16.42
N THR A 459 -35.51 5.38 -17.32
CA THR A 459 -34.74 4.17 -17.05
C THR A 459 -33.63 3.96 -18.09
N ALA A 460 -32.63 3.14 -17.76
CA ALA A 460 -31.60 2.75 -18.72
C ALA A 460 -32.21 2.05 -19.95
N LEU A 461 -33.33 1.37 -19.82
CA LEU A 461 -34.06 0.79 -20.96
C LEU A 461 -34.55 1.87 -21.92
N ASP A 462 -35.00 3.01 -21.42
CA ASP A 462 -35.49 4.11 -22.26
C ASP A 462 -34.33 4.75 -23.05
N LEU A 463 -33.13 4.84 -22.45
CA LEU A 463 -31.92 5.26 -23.16
C LEU A 463 -31.53 4.24 -24.25
N VAL A 464 -31.56 2.95 -23.93
CA VAL A 464 -31.22 1.88 -24.88
C VAL A 464 -32.20 1.82 -26.06
N LYS A 465 -33.48 2.09 -25.85
CA LYS A 465 -34.50 2.16 -26.96
C LYS A 465 -34.17 3.26 -27.97
N LYS A 466 -33.43 4.28 -27.60
CA LYS A 466 -33.02 5.37 -28.50
C LYS A 466 -31.77 5.04 -29.32
N VAL A 467 -31.08 3.93 -29.01
CA VAL A 467 -29.94 3.46 -29.79
C VAL A 467 -30.37 3.04 -31.22
N PRO A 468 -29.76 3.61 -32.28
CA PRO A 468 -30.12 3.29 -33.66
C PRO A 468 -29.98 1.80 -33.96
N GLY A 469 -31.04 1.22 -34.56
CA GLY A 469 -31.09 -0.18 -34.90
C GLY A 469 -31.48 -1.13 -33.76
N PHE A 470 -31.66 -0.66 -32.56
CA PHE A 470 -32.15 -1.46 -31.44
C PHE A 470 -33.69 -1.70 -31.60
N ARG A 471 -34.10 -2.93 -31.39
CA ARG A 471 -35.52 -3.34 -31.49
C ARG A 471 -35.86 -4.37 -30.42
N ILE A 472 -37.09 -4.33 -29.95
CA ILE A 472 -37.66 -5.36 -29.08
C ILE A 472 -38.74 -6.09 -29.87
N ILE A 473 -38.58 -7.40 -30.06
CA ILE A 473 -39.52 -8.26 -30.77
C ILE A 473 -39.83 -9.44 -29.84
N ASP A 474 -41.12 -9.70 -29.61
CA ASP A 474 -41.57 -10.77 -28.70
C ASP A 474 -40.83 -10.77 -27.34
N ASN A 475 -40.70 -9.57 -26.76
CA ASN A 475 -39.98 -9.32 -25.51
C ASN A 475 -38.49 -9.72 -25.53
N ARG A 476 -37.87 -9.80 -26.70
CA ARG A 476 -36.45 -10.10 -26.89
C ARG A 476 -35.74 -8.92 -27.57
N PRO A 477 -34.54 -8.52 -27.09
CA PRO A 477 -33.78 -7.40 -27.64
C PRO A 477 -32.94 -7.84 -28.84
N TYR A 478 -32.90 -7.03 -29.90
CA TYR A 478 -32.12 -7.27 -31.12
C TYR A 478 -31.45 -5.99 -31.60
N ILE A 479 -30.27 -6.11 -32.22
CA ILE A 479 -29.56 -5.04 -32.92
C ILE A 479 -29.50 -5.35 -34.40
N ASN A 480 -30.00 -4.41 -35.24
CA ASN A 480 -29.93 -4.56 -36.72
C ASN A 480 -28.66 -3.84 -37.22
N PRO A 481 -27.70 -4.54 -37.82
CA PRO A 481 -26.46 -3.98 -38.31
C PRO A 481 -26.64 -2.97 -39.47
N LYS A 482 -27.71 -3.05 -40.22
CA LYS A 482 -27.99 -2.15 -41.37
C LYS A 482 -28.33 -0.70 -40.97
N TYR A 483 -28.48 -0.39 -39.68
CA TYR A 483 -28.80 0.97 -39.20
C TYR A 483 -27.62 1.62 -38.42
N SER A 484 -26.38 1.23 -38.71
CA SER A 484 -25.21 1.78 -38.05
C SER A 484 -24.76 3.15 -38.56
N GLN A 485 -25.27 3.63 -39.71
CA GLN A 485 -24.99 4.95 -40.25
C GLN A 485 -26.25 5.81 -40.26
N ARG A 486 -26.22 7.01 -39.65
CA ARG A 486 -27.21 8.05 -39.90
C ARG A 486 -27.13 8.41 -41.38
N PRO A 487 -28.20 8.30 -42.20
CA PRO A 487 -28.22 8.90 -43.53
C PRO A 487 -28.36 10.42 -43.33
N GLU A 488 -27.27 11.17 -43.46
CA GLU A 488 -27.33 12.65 -43.46
C GLU A 488 -28.03 13.23 -44.70
N HIS A 489 -28.51 12.40 -45.62
CA HIS A 489 -29.19 12.82 -46.84
C HIS A 489 -30.52 12.07 -47.08
N LEU A 490 -31.53 12.40 -46.32
CA LEU A 490 -32.92 12.17 -46.74
C LEU A 490 -33.83 13.26 -46.11
N MET A 491 -33.48 14.53 -46.32
CA MET A 491 -34.47 15.62 -46.39
C MET A 491 -34.53 16.07 -47.84
N SER A 492 -35.17 15.29 -48.72
CA SER A 492 -35.78 15.79 -49.92
C SER A 492 -37.24 15.41 -49.88
N ASN A 493 -38.06 16.44 -49.85
CA ASN A 493 -39.49 16.37 -50.03
C ASN A 493 -39.78 15.72 -51.39
N ASP A 494 -40.20 14.45 -51.39
CA ASP A 494 -40.94 13.87 -52.48
C ASP A 494 -42.11 13.05 -51.93
N VAL A 495 -43.21 13.72 -51.80
CA VAL A 495 -44.52 13.21 -51.36
C VAL A 495 -45.28 12.61 -52.55
N ASN A 496 -44.66 11.88 -53.44
CA ASN A 496 -45.41 11.16 -54.50
C ASN A 496 -44.65 9.96 -55.03
N ASN A 497 -44.70 8.85 -54.27
CA ASN A 497 -44.65 7.51 -54.86
C ASN A 497 -45.26 6.46 -53.94
N ARG A 498 -46.58 6.48 -53.84
CA ARG A 498 -47.37 5.33 -53.35
C ARG A 498 -47.50 4.36 -54.50
N ASN A 499 -46.64 3.35 -54.58
CA ASN A 499 -46.84 2.03 -55.17
C ASN A 499 -45.49 1.41 -55.58
N ALA A 500 -44.77 0.89 -54.59
CA ALA A 500 -43.85 -0.20 -54.83
C ALA A 500 -43.96 -1.16 -53.66
N LEU A 501 -44.80 -2.16 -53.81
CA LEU A 501 -44.82 -3.38 -53.01
C LEU A 501 -43.46 -4.07 -53.20
N ARG A 502 -42.46 -3.73 -52.40
CA ARG A 502 -41.27 -4.57 -52.24
C ARG A 502 -41.67 -5.76 -51.37
N PRO A 503 -41.23 -6.97 -51.71
CA PRO A 503 -41.41 -8.13 -50.82
C PRO A 503 -40.81 -7.79 -49.46
N LYS A 504 -41.53 -8.06 -48.38
CA LYS A 504 -40.99 -8.01 -47.03
C LYS A 504 -39.85 -9.04 -46.95
N GLU A 505 -38.63 -8.65 -47.23
CA GLU A 505 -37.47 -9.45 -46.82
C GLU A 505 -37.63 -9.74 -45.34
N LYS A 506 -37.74 -11.00 -44.99
CA LYS A 506 -37.70 -11.47 -43.62
C LYS A 506 -36.35 -11.08 -43.07
N ILE A 507 -36.28 -10.02 -42.28
CA ILE A 507 -35.06 -9.62 -41.60
C ILE A 507 -34.80 -10.71 -40.59
N ASP A 508 -33.74 -11.47 -40.80
CA ASP A 508 -33.25 -12.42 -39.82
C ASP A 508 -32.47 -11.62 -38.75
N TYR A 509 -33.05 -11.46 -37.57
CA TYR A 509 -32.42 -10.75 -36.45
C TYR A 509 -31.38 -11.60 -35.75
N GLY A 510 -31.16 -12.86 -36.13
CA GLY A 510 -30.15 -13.72 -35.53
C GLY A 510 -30.34 -13.93 -34.01
N ARG A 511 -29.28 -13.71 -33.26
CA ARG A 511 -29.30 -13.86 -31.81
C ARG A 511 -29.70 -12.56 -31.11
N THR A 512 -30.18 -12.67 -29.87
CA THR A 512 -30.54 -11.52 -29.04
C THR A 512 -29.29 -10.70 -28.63
N ALA A 513 -29.47 -9.39 -28.55
CA ALA A 513 -28.43 -8.46 -28.07
C ALA A 513 -28.01 -8.74 -26.61
N ARG A 514 -26.76 -8.56 -26.32
CA ARG A 514 -26.18 -8.61 -24.96
C ARG A 514 -26.13 -7.21 -24.35
N PHE A 515 -26.14 -7.14 -23.03
CA PHE A 515 -26.03 -5.89 -22.31
C PHE A 515 -24.90 -5.98 -21.28
N MET A 516 -24.14 -4.91 -21.17
CA MET A 516 -23.12 -4.76 -20.16
C MET A 516 -23.29 -3.43 -19.43
N LEU A 517 -23.14 -3.43 -18.11
CA LEU A 517 -23.08 -2.24 -17.27
C LEU A 517 -21.76 -2.26 -16.50
N ASP A 518 -20.96 -1.21 -16.61
CA ASP A 518 -19.65 -1.10 -15.95
C ASP A 518 -18.79 -2.36 -16.14
N ASN A 519 -18.77 -2.90 -17.38
CA ASN A 519 -18.10 -4.14 -17.78
C ASN A 519 -18.71 -5.45 -17.21
N ARG A 520 -19.92 -5.41 -16.68
CA ARG A 520 -20.65 -6.60 -16.20
C ARG A 520 -21.76 -6.94 -17.18
N THR A 521 -21.91 -8.21 -17.54
CA THR A 521 -23.06 -8.66 -18.31
C THR A 521 -24.31 -8.59 -17.44
N ILE A 522 -25.35 -7.92 -17.94
CA ILE A 522 -26.64 -7.78 -17.26
C ILE A 522 -27.77 -8.38 -18.11
N GLY A 523 -28.84 -8.78 -17.45
CA GLY A 523 -30.04 -9.22 -18.13
C GLY A 523 -30.82 -8.06 -18.74
N PHE A 524 -31.50 -8.29 -19.84
CA PHE A 524 -32.32 -7.27 -20.49
C PHE A 524 -33.39 -6.66 -19.58
N ASN A 525 -34.01 -7.46 -18.74
CA ASN A 525 -35.03 -7.04 -17.78
C ASN A 525 -34.47 -6.11 -16.67
N VAL A 526 -33.17 -6.11 -16.42
CA VAL A 526 -32.51 -5.25 -15.44
C VAL A 526 -32.49 -3.78 -15.87
N LEU A 527 -32.48 -3.52 -17.18
CA LEU A 527 -32.43 -2.16 -17.72
C LEU A 527 -33.61 -1.27 -17.28
N SER A 528 -34.75 -1.87 -17.02
CA SER A 528 -35.95 -1.14 -16.53
C SER A 528 -35.88 -0.78 -15.04
N LEU A 529 -34.91 -1.29 -14.31
CA LEU A 529 -34.71 -1.07 -12.88
C LEU A 529 -33.60 -0.07 -12.56
N ILE A 530 -32.83 0.32 -13.58
CA ILE A 530 -31.73 1.27 -13.47
C ILE A 530 -32.25 2.65 -13.85
N ASP A 531 -32.02 3.66 -12.99
CA ASP A 531 -32.37 5.05 -13.28
C ASP A 531 -31.51 5.58 -14.45
N ALA A 532 -32.14 6.28 -15.40
CA ALA A 532 -31.42 6.91 -16.50
C ALA A 532 -30.38 7.94 -16.02
N ALA A 533 -30.65 8.62 -14.91
CA ALA A 533 -29.75 9.61 -14.30
C ALA A 533 -28.43 9.00 -13.80
N ASP A 534 -28.41 7.70 -13.51
CA ASP A 534 -27.20 6.98 -13.08
C ASP A 534 -26.27 6.62 -14.24
N ILE A 535 -26.71 6.75 -15.49
CA ILE A 535 -25.96 6.38 -16.69
C ILE A 535 -25.29 7.62 -17.31
N ILE A 536 -24.00 7.51 -17.63
CA ILE A 536 -23.20 8.57 -18.28
C ILE A 536 -22.66 8.19 -19.65
N GLY A 537 -22.97 6.99 -20.14
CA GLY A 537 -22.55 6.53 -21.47
C GLY A 537 -23.31 5.31 -21.94
N VAL A 538 -23.74 5.32 -23.20
CA VAL A 538 -24.34 4.17 -23.88
C VAL A 538 -23.61 3.96 -25.19
N HIS A 539 -23.02 2.77 -25.37
CA HIS A 539 -22.27 2.39 -26.56
C HIS A 539 -22.90 1.17 -27.23
N LYS A 540 -23.02 1.20 -28.54
CA LYS A 540 -23.48 0.06 -29.33
C LYS A 540 -22.30 -0.60 -30.03
N ILE A 541 -22.18 -1.90 -29.91
CA ILE A 541 -21.26 -2.75 -30.67
C ILE A 541 -22.05 -3.64 -31.57
N ASP A 542 -21.82 -3.53 -32.87
CA ASP A 542 -22.56 -4.33 -33.88
C ASP A 542 -22.20 -5.81 -33.77
N PRO A 543 -23.13 -6.72 -34.23
CA PRO A 543 -22.98 -8.17 -34.09
C PRO A 543 -21.65 -8.75 -34.61
N GLU A 544 -21.16 -8.23 -35.75
CA GLU A 544 -19.92 -8.70 -36.37
C GLU A 544 -18.67 -8.37 -35.53
N ILE A 545 -18.65 -7.15 -34.98
CA ILE A 545 -17.54 -6.69 -34.12
C ILE A 545 -17.58 -7.39 -32.76
N ASP A 546 -18.76 -7.56 -32.18
CA ASP A 546 -18.95 -8.25 -30.92
C ASP A 546 -18.52 -9.71 -30.98
N ALA A 547 -18.80 -10.39 -32.09
CA ALA A 547 -18.33 -11.75 -32.35
C ALA A 547 -16.80 -11.81 -32.40
N ALA A 548 -16.16 -10.92 -33.17
CA ALA A 548 -14.70 -10.86 -33.31
C ALA A 548 -13.98 -10.56 -31.98
N VAL A 549 -14.52 -9.65 -31.17
CA VAL A 549 -13.95 -9.30 -29.85
C VAL A 549 -14.04 -10.49 -28.88
N ASN A 550 -15.14 -11.20 -28.84
CA ASN A 550 -15.30 -12.38 -27.98
C ASN A 550 -14.33 -13.51 -28.35
N ILE A 551 -14.15 -13.79 -29.62
CA ILE A 551 -13.22 -14.79 -30.13
C ILE A 551 -11.78 -14.43 -29.69
N THR A 552 -11.36 -13.20 -29.92
CA THR A 552 -10.00 -12.75 -29.58
C THR A 552 -9.74 -12.81 -28.07
N GLN A 553 -10.72 -12.49 -27.24
CA GLN A 553 -10.59 -12.59 -25.78
C GLN A 553 -10.47 -14.04 -25.30
N ASN A 554 -11.25 -14.94 -25.84
CA ASN A 554 -11.22 -16.37 -25.49
C ASN A 554 -9.89 -17.02 -25.90
N LEU A 555 -9.39 -16.74 -27.09
CA LEU A 555 -8.09 -17.23 -27.55
C LEU A 555 -6.94 -16.73 -26.69
N ARG A 556 -6.92 -15.45 -26.34
CA ARG A 556 -5.90 -14.87 -25.43
C ARG A 556 -5.96 -15.49 -24.04
N TYR A 557 -7.15 -15.77 -23.52
CA TYR A 557 -7.31 -16.45 -22.23
C TYR A 557 -6.71 -17.85 -22.25
N LEU A 558 -7.01 -18.65 -23.29
CA LEU A 558 -6.49 -20.01 -23.44
C LEU A 558 -4.97 -20.02 -23.70
N GLU A 559 -4.46 -19.04 -24.44
CA GLU A 559 -3.02 -18.88 -24.66
C GLU A 559 -2.27 -18.48 -23.36
N ALA A 560 -2.85 -17.61 -22.55
CA ALA A 560 -2.33 -17.27 -21.24
C ALA A 560 -2.36 -18.46 -20.27
N ALA A 561 -3.44 -19.23 -20.26
CA ALA A 561 -3.58 -20.43 -19.43
C ALA A 561 -2.58 -21.52 -19.81
N TYR A 562 -2.33 -21.73 -21.12
CA TYR A 562 -1.34 -22.67 -21.61
C TYR A 562 0.08 -22.25 -21.19
N ASN A 563 0.43 -20.99 -21.37
CA ASN A 563 1.75 -20.49 -20.99
C ASN A 563 1.96 -20.55 -19.46
N GLU A 564 0.94 -20.24 -18.67
CA GLU A 564 0.99 -20.35 -17.20
C GLU A 564 1.16 -21.79 -16.74
N ALA A 565 0.47 -22.74 -17.35
CA ALA A 565 0.63 -24.18 -17.08
C ALA A 565 2.01 -24.67 -17.47
N PHE A 566 2.53 -24.27 -18.62
CA PHE A 566 3.87 -24.62 -19.07
C PHE A 566 4.96 -24.07 -18.12
N GLU A 567 4.84 -22.82 -17.70
CA GLU A 567 5.79 -22.18 -16.78
C GLU A 567 5.71 -22.75 -15.36
N SER A 568 4.55 -23.23 -14.94
CA SER A 568 4.34 -23.87 -13.62
C SER A 568 4.80 -25.33 -13.56
N GLY A 569 5.27 -25.90 -14.67
CA GLY A 569 5.75 -27.28 -14.75
C GLY A 569 4.63 -28.31 -14.82
N ALA A 570 3.52 -27.97 -15.47
CA ALA A 570 2.41 -28.89 -15.72
C ALA A 570 2.87 -30.13 -16.49
N THR A 571 2.21 -31.24 -16.26
CA THR A 571 2.49 -32.50 -16.95
C THR A 571 2.15 -32.40 -18.45
N LEU A 572 2.77 -33.26 -19.25
CA LEU A 572 2.51 -33.32 -20.69
C LEU A 572 1.02 -33.54 -21.00
N GLU A 573 0.32 -34.32 -20.19
CA GLU A 573 -1.10 -34.63 -20.31
C GLU A 573 -1.99 -33.40 -20.04
N GLU A 574 -1.66 -32.57 -19.05
CA GLU A 574 -2.36 -31.30 -18.75
C GLU A 574 -2.13 -30.25 -19.84
N LEU A 575 -0.93 -30.22 -20.44
CA LEU A 575 -0.63 -29.32 -21.57
C LEU A 575 -1.32 -29.76 -22.86
N GLU A 576 -1.45 -31.07 -23.11
CA GLU A 576 -2.18 -31.62 -24.24
C GLU A 576 -3.69 -31.34 -24.13
N GLU A 577 -4.30 -31.44 -22.94
CA GLU A 577 -5.70 -31.05 -22.72
C GLU A 577 -5.94 -29.56 -23.05
N LEU A 578 -5.08 -28.66 -22.59
CA LEU A 578 -5.18 -27.23 -22.87
C LEU A 578 -4.98 -26.91 -24.37
N GLU A 579 -4.09 -27.63 -25.06
CA GLU A 579 -3.89 -27.48 -26.50
C GLU A 579 -5.09 -28.01 -27.30
N VAL A 580 -5.70 -29.10 -26.86
CA VAL A 580 -6.94 -29.63 -27.43
C VAL A 580 -8.08 -28.63 -27.28
N ASP A 581 -8.23 -28.02 -26.10
CA ASP A 581 -9.23 -26.97 -25.87
C ASP A 581 -8.98 -25.74 -26.75
N ARG A 582 -7.73 -25.33 -26.95
CA ARG A 582 -7.33 -24.26 -27.85
C ARG A 582 -7.65 -24.57 -29.31
N GLN A 583 -7.41 -25.81 -29.74
CA GLN A 583 -7.75 -26.26 -31.11
C GLN A 583 -9.24 -26.39 -31.32
N LEU A 584 -9.98 -26.91 -30.32
CA LEU A 584 -11.44 -26.99 -30.36
C LEU A 584 -12.07 -25.58 -30.41
N GLN A 585 -11.52 -24.61 -29.73
CA GLN A 585 -11.98 -23.23 -29.81
C GLN A 585 -11.71 -22.62 -31.20
N LYS A 586 -10.51 -22.84 -31.77
CA LYS A 586 -10.20 -22.43 -33.15
C LYS A 586 -11.15 -23.08 -34.21
N MET A 587 -11.53 -24.36 -34.01
CA MET A 587 -12.48 -25.03 -34.88
C MET A 587 -13.90 -24.49 -34.72
N LYS A 588 -14.30 -24.14 -33.50
CA LYS A 588 -15.61 -23.49 -33.24
C LYS A 588 -15.71 -22.10 -33.87
N ASP A 589 -14.60 -21.40 -34.00
CA ASP A 589 -14.51 -20.06 -34.60
C ASP A 589 -14.71 -20.08 -36.12
N GLY A 590 -14.43 -21.22 -36.78
CA GLY A 590 -14.71 -21.42 -38.21
C GLY A 590 -16.19 -21.70 -38.55
N SER A 591 -17.04 -22.00 -37.56
CA SER A 591 -18.46 -22.25 -37.73
C SER A 591 -19.29 -21.11 -37.14
N GLN A 592 -19.65 -20.12 -37.95
CA GLN A 592 -20.69 -19.08 -37.75
C GLN A 592 -21.09 -18.80 -36.30
N ASN A 593 -20.21 -18.19 -35.51
CA ASN A 593 -20.58 -17.58 -34.22
C ASN A 593 -21.21 -16.21 -34.48
N ILE A 594 -22.49 -16.20 -34.82
CA ILE A 594 -23.28 -14.98 -35.02
C ILE A 594 -23.61 -14.44 -33.63
N SER A 595 -22.95 -13.35 -33.19
CA SER A 595 -23.38 -12.59 -32.03
C SER A 595 -24.61 -11.75 -32.33
N GLY A 596 -25.44 -11.50 -31.34
CA GLY A 596 -26.56 -10.55 -31.43
C GLY A 596 -26.14 -9.07 -31.25
N GLY A 597 -24.84 -8.79 -31.11
CA GLY A 597 -24.30 -7.49 -30.76
C GLY A 597 -24.37 -7.19 -29.26
N CYS A 598 -23.76 -6.07 -28.84
CA CYS A 598 -23.70 -5.70 -27.46
C CYS A 598 -24.02 -4.21 -27.25
N ILE A 599 -24.78 -3.90 -26.21
CA ILE A 599 -24.95 -2.54 -25.69
C ILE A 599 -24.22 -2.42 -24.36
N VAL A 600 -23.26 -1.51 -24.29
CA VAL A 600 -22.43 -1.25 -23.11
C VAL A 600 -22.88 0.06 -22.48
N LEU A 601 -23.29 0.00 -21.21
CA LEU A 601 -23.65 1.14 -20.40
C LEU A 601 -22.52 1.45 -19.43
N THR A 602 -22.30 2.72 -19.15
CA THR A 602 -21.36 3.19 -18.13
C THR A 602 -22.13 4.00 -17.11
N SER A 603 -22.02 3.65 -15.83
CA SER A 603 -22.66 4.40 -14.77
C SER A 603 -21.78 5.55 -14.27
N ARG A 604 -22.41 6.55 -13.62
CA ARG A 604 -21.76 7.72 -13.03
C ARG A 604 -20.74 7.31 -11.94
N THR A 605 -21.03 6.25 -11.21
CA THR A 605 -20.18 5.74 -10.14
C THR A 605 -19.13 4.72 -10.63
N GLY A 606 -19.25 4.24 -11.88
CA GLY A 606 -18.41 3.18 -12.44
C GLY A 606 -18.65 1.79 -11.82
N ASN A 607 -19.56 1.68 -10.87
CA ASN A 607 -19.87 0.45 -10.13
C ASN A 607 -21.32 0.47 -9.58
N LEU A 608 -22.29 0.75 -10.45
CA LEU A 608 -23.68 0.86 -10.03
C LEU A 608 -24.20 -0.48 -9.47
N ALA A 609 -24.85 -0.42 -8.31
CA ALA A 609 -25.53 -1.58 -7.73
C ALA A 609 -26.72 -1.96 -8.62
N ILE A 610 -26.71 -3.19 -9.17
CA ILE A 610 -27.79 -3.69 -10.01
C ILE A 610 -28.88 -4.24 -9.09
N PRO A 611 -30.15 -3.76 -9.19
CA PRO A 611 -31.24 -4.35 -8.44
C PRO A 611 -31.39 -5.84 -8.82
N SER A 612 -31.37 -6.72 -7.82
CA SER A 612 -31.47 -8.17 -8.02
C SER A 612 -32.87 -8.54 -8.52
N THR A 613 -32.98 -8.95 -9.76
CA THR A 613 -34.22 -9.55 -10.32
C THR A 613 -34.15 -11.07 -10.36
N SER A 614 -32.99 -11.64 -10.03
CA SER A 614 -32.75 -13.08 -9.99
C SER A 614 -33.16 -13.67 -8.64
N GLN A 615 -33.40 -14.98 -8.60
CA GLN A 615 -33.68 -15.73 -7.37
C GLN A 615 -32.46 -15.88 -6.44
N GLY A 616 -31.47 -14.97 -6.53
CA GLY A 616 -30.23 -14.87 -5.78
C GLY A 616 -29.52 -13.54 -6.04
N ASP A 617 -28.38 -13.30 -5.42
CA ASP A 617 -27.51 -12.13 -5.67
C ASP A 617 -26.20 -12.55 -6.34
N THR A 618 -25.61 -11.61 -7.08
CA THR A 618 -24.29 -11.74 -7.71
C THR A 618 -23.44 -10.54 -7.36
N ALA A 619 -22.26 -10.78 -6.79
CA ALA A 619 -21.27 -9.77 -6.49
C ALA A 619 -19.95 -10.04 -7.21
N PHE A 620 -19.17 -8.99 -7.42
CA PHE A 620 -17.78 -9.11 -7.81
C PHE A 620 -16.95 -8.61 -6.63
N LEU A 621 -16.28 -9.54 -5.95
CA LEU A 621 -15.46 -9.27 -4.78
C LEU A 621 -13.98 -9.35 -5.14
N LEU A 622 -13.16 -8.51 -4.50
CA LEU A 622 -11.73 -8.50 -4.70
C LEU A 622 -11.07 -9.63 -3.92
N GLY A 623 -10.27 -10.41 -4.63
CA GLY A 623 -9.44 -11.44 -4.04
C GLY A 623 -8.00 -10.98 -3.81
N PHE A 624 -7.13 -11.92 -3.44
CA PHE A 624 -5.71 -11.66 -3.34
C PHE A 624 -5.12 -11.30 -4.71
N ASN A 625 -4.19 -10.37 -4.73
CA ASN A 625 -3.45 -10.08 -5.95
C ASN A 625 -2.66 -11.31 -6.38
N ARG A 626 -2.64 -11.58 -7.69
CA ARG A 626 -1.76 -12.61 -8.23
C ARG A 626 -0.31 -12.22 -8.00
N TYR A 627 0.49 -13.22 -7.68
CA TYR A 627 1.94 -13.04 -7.63
C TYR A 627 2.46 -12.53 -8.98
N LYS A 628 3.24 -11.45 -8.93
CA LYS A 628 3.94 -10.92 -10.09
C LYS A 628 5.43 -11.07 -9.84
N SER A 629 6.13 -11.83 -10.68
CA SER A 629 7.59 -11.85 -10.67
C SER A 629 8.13 -10.54 -11.23
N PHE A 630 9.26 -10.11 -10.69
CA PHE A 630 9.97 -8.96 -11.25
C PHE A 630 10.50 -9.31 -12.64
N TYR A 631 10.16 -8.50 -13.64
CA TYR A 631 10.70 -8.67 -14.98
C TYR A 631 12.15 -8.19 -15.03
N SER A 632 13.06 -9.10 -15.31
CA SER A 632 14.47 -8.81 -15.58
C SER A 632 14.81 -9.30 -16.98
N PRO A 633 15.17 -8.41 -17.92
CA PRO A 633 15.55 -8.81 -19.27
C PRO A 633 16.72 -9.79 -19.25
N LYS A 634 16.70 -10.74 -20.15
CA LYS A 634 17.81 -11.69 -20.40
C LYS A 634 18.36 -11.39 -21.78
N TYR A 635 19.65 -11.14 -21.88
CA TYR A 635 20.35 -10.86 -23.14
C TYR A 635 21.16 -12.08 -23.54
N THR A 636 20.45 -13.17 -23.88
CA THR A 636 21.07 -14.48 -24.18
C THR A 636 21.56 -14.57 -25.62
N THR A 637 20.89 -13.88 -26.54
CA THR A 637 21.23 -13.88 -27.98
C THR A 637 21.91 -12.57 -28.42
N ASP A 638 22.65 -12.61 -29.53
CA ASP A 638 23.29 -11.43 -30.09
C ASP A 638 22.26 -10.40 -30.60
N ILE A 639 21.10 -10.86 -31.05
CA ILE A 639 19.97 -10.00 -31.46
C ILE A 639 19.45 -9.18 -30.25
N GLU A 640 19.27 -9.81 -29.11
CA GLU A 640 18.84 -9.12 -27.89
C GLU A 640 19.88 -8.13 -27.38
N ARG A 641 21.16 -8.47 -27.48
CA ARG A 641 22.27 -7.58 -27.09
C ARG A 641 22.43 -6.38 -28.00
N GLN A 642 22.15 -6.53 -29.31
CA GLN A 642 22.27 -5.50 -30.33
C GLN A 642 20.97 -4.74 -30.60
N SER A 643 19.92 -4.97 -29.79
CA SER A 643 18.65 -4.26 -29.93
C SER A 643 18.86 -2.74 -29.88
N SER A 644 18.25 -2.01 -30.80
CA SER A 644 18.27 -0.55 -30.83
C SER A 644 17.44 0.10 -29.74
N VAL A 645 16.57 -0.68 -29.06
CA VAL A 645 15.76 -0.20 -27.93
C VAL A 645 16.65 -0.09 -26.71
N LEU A 646 16.81 1.14 -26.19
CA LEU A 646 17.64 1.40 -25.01
C LEU A 646 17.00 0.79 -23.75
N ASP A 647 17.84 0.09 -22.98
CA ASP A 647 17.48 -0.40 -21.65
C ASP A 647 17.90 0.62 -20.58
N ASN A 648 17.00 1.53 -20.25
CA ASN A 648 17.20 2.59 -19.25
C ASN A 648 16.53 2.28 -17.90
N ARG A 649 16.31 1.00 -17.56
CA ARG A 649 15.70 0.64 -16.28
C ARG A 649 16.57 1.10 -15.11
N THR A 650 15.93 1.57 -14.06
CA THR A 650 16.57 2.04 -12.83
C THR A 650 16.68 0.94 -11.78
N THR A 651 15.68 0.07 -11.70
CA THR A 651 15.77 -1.19 -10.94
C THR A 651 16.31 -2.27 -11.87
N ILE A 652 17.56 -2.63 -11.66
CA ILE A 652 18.28 -3.58 -12.52
C ILE A 652 17.81 -4.99 -12.24
N TYR A 653 17.68 -5.35 -10.95
CA TYR A 653 17.25 -6.67 -10.53
C TYR A 653 16.54 -6.60 -9.17
N TRP A 654 15.59 -7.49 -8.97
CA TRP A 654 14.89 -7.67 -7.71
C TRP A 654 14.64 -9.15 -7.46
N GLN A 655 15.05 -9.63 -6.29
CA GLN A 655 14.74 -10.97 -5.81
C GLN A 655 14.09 -10.89 -4.44
N PRO A 656 12.79 -11.14 -4.32
CA PRO A 656 12.04 -11.00 -3.07
C PRO A 656 12.38 -12.10 -2.05
N LYS A 657 12.91 -13.24 -2.49
CA LYS A 657 13.24 -14.38 -1.64
C LYS A 657 14.62 -14.94 -2.00
N LEU A 658 15.63 -14.51 -1.26
CA LEU A 658 16.99 -14.97 -1.33
C LEU A 658 17.27 -15.81 -0.08
N LEU A 659 17.42 -17.12 -0.23
CA LEU A 659 17.69 -18.03 0.87
C LEU A 659 19.18 -18.37 0.90
N THR A 660 19.83 -18.23 2.06
CA THR A 660 21.17 -18.80 2.26
C THR A 660 21.06 -20.28 2.62
N ASP A 661 21.93 -21.08 2.04
CA ASP A 661 22.01 -22.53 2.28
C ASP A 661 22.61 -22.86 3.66
N LYS A 662 22.81 -24.15 3.95
CA LYS A 662 23.42 -24.61 5.20
C LYS A 662 24.87 -24.15 5.42
N ASN A 663 25.53 -23.73 4.35
CA ASN A 663 26.90 -23.21 4.36
C ASN A 663 26.89 -21.65 4.32
N GLY A 664 25.75 -21.01 4.45
CA GLY A 664 25.60 -19.56 4.40
C GLY A 664 25.72 -18.96 3.00
N ASN A 665 25.65 -19.78 1.93
CA ASN A 665 25.85 -19.33 0.56
C ASN A 665 24.52 -19.05 -0.13
N ALA A 666 24.52 -18.05 -1.02
CA ALA A 666 23.50 -17.80 -2.02
C ALA A 666 24.15 -17.29 -3.30
N ASN A 667 23.48 -17.43 -4.43
CA ASN A 667 23.95 -16.93 -5.72
C ASN A 667 22.82 -16.22 -6.44
N VAL A 668 23.17 -15.15 -7.18
CA VAL A 668 22.22 -14.32 -7.91
C VAL A 668 22.75 -14.03 -9.31
N HIS A 669 21.87 -14.10 -10.32
CA HIS A 669 22.18 -13.83 -11.71
C HIS A 669 21.24 -12.79 -12.29
N PHE A 670 21.81 -11.82 -13.00
CA PHE A 670 21.04 -10.80 -13.71
C PHE A 670 21.87 -10.24 -14.90
N TYR A 671 21.29 -9.30 -15.65
CA TYR A 671 21.97 -8.62 -16.75
C TYR A 671 22.04 -7.12 -16.48
N THR A 672 23.15 -6.50 -16.93
CA THR A 672 23.32 -5.05 -16.86
C THR A 672 22.36 -4.33 -17.81
N ALA A 673 22.04 -3.07 -17.54
CA ALA A 673 21.32 -2.16 -18.42
C ALA A 673 22.30 -1.40 -19.37
N ASP A 674 21.84 -0.47 -20.19
CA ASP A 674 22.71 0.24 -21.14
C ASP A 674 23.50 1.37 -20.49
N ARG A 675 22.94 2.04 -19.50
CA ARG A 675 23.58 3.17 -18.82
C ARG A 675 24.83 2.72 -18.05
N LEU A 676 25.95 3.40 -18.28
CA LEU A 676 27.19 3.19 -17.51
C LEU A 676 27.11 3.90 -16.16
N SER A 677 26.84 3.14 -15.11
CA SER A 677 26.84 3.64 -13.74
C SER A 677 27.22 2.53 -12.75
N TYR A 678 27.54 2.90 -11.50
CA TYR A 678 27.62 1.92 -10.42
C TYR A 678 26.23 1.39 -10.09
N TYR A 679 26.16 0.14 -9.62
CA TYR A 679 24.93 -0.41 -9.09
C TYR A 679 25.01 -0.54 -7.59
N THR A 680 23.97 -0.07 -6.92
CA THR A 680 23.79 -0.30 -5.49
C THR A 680 23.03 -1.62 -5.27
N VAL A 681 23.71 -2.57 -4.62
CA VAL A 681 23.12 -3.85 -4.20
C VAL A 681 22.74 -3.72 -2.74
N VAL A 682 21.46 -3.91 -2.43
CA VAL A 682 20.97 -3.92 -1.05
C VAL A 682 20.39 -5.30 -0.74
N ILE A 683 20.84 -5.91 0.35
CA ILE A 683 20.33 -7.17 0.88
C ILE A 683 19.72 -6.89 2.25
N GLU A 684 18.46 -7.26 2.43
CA GLU A 684 17.74 -7.10 3.69
C GLU A 684 16.94 -8.34 4.02
N GLY A 685 16.87 -8.69 5.29
CA GLY A 685 16.07 -9.83 5.73
C GLY A 685 16.32 -10.25 7.15
N ILE A 686 15.94 -11.48 7.45
CA ILE A 686 15.96 -12.01 8.81
C ILE A 686 16.68 -13.37 8.79
N THR A 687 17.57 -13.55 9.76
CA THR A 687 18.24 -14.85 9.98
C THR A 687 17.27 -15.88 10.54
N ASP A 688 17.62 -17.17 10.50
CA ASP A 688 16.86 -18.26 11.11
C ASP A 688 16.71 -18.12 12.64
N LYS A 689 17.58 -17.32 13.28
CA LYS A 689 17.49 -16.94 14.70
C LYS A 689 16.65 -15.69 14.97
N GLY A 690 16.02 -15.11 13.95
CA GLY A 690 15.15 -13.95 14.07
C GLY A 690 15.88 -12.61 14.10
N ALA A 691 17.20 -12.55 13.87
CA ALA A 691 17.93 -11.29 13.83
C ALA A 691 17.75 -10.58 12.46
N PRO A 692 17.33 -9.31 12.43
CA PRO A 692 17.27 -8.55 11.21
C PRO A 692 18.68 -8.17 10.74
N CYS A 693 18.91 -8.24 9.44
CA CYS A 693 20.18 -7.93 8.80
C CYS A 693 19.99 -7.03 7.59
N ARG A 694 20.94 -6.15 7.37
CA ARG A 694 21.04 -5.31 6.19
C ARG A 694 22.48 -5.20 5.73
N TYR A 695 22.68 -5.28 4.41
CA TYR A 695 24.00 -5.13 3.79
C TYR A 695 23.89 -4.33 2.51
N GLU A 696 24.82 -3.42 2.30
CA GLU A 696 24.95 -2.63 1.09
C GLU A 696 26.29 -2.91 0.42
N TYR A 697 26.26 -3.03 -0.90
CA TYR A 697 27.44 -3.20 -1.71
C TYR A 697 27.37 -2.36 -2.97
N LEU A 698 28.45 -1.66 -3.29
CA LEU A 698 28.56 -0.87 -4.52
C LEU A 698 29.25 -1.74 -5.60
N LEU A 699 28.47 -2.24 -6.54
CA LEU A 699 28.97 -3.02 -7.66
C LEU A 699 29.52 -2.08 -8.74
N LYS A 700 30.79 -2.26 -9.05
CA LYS A 700 31.42 -1.52 -10.14
C LYS A 700 30.98 -2.13 -11.46
N ARG A 701 30.61 -1.26 -12.40
CA ARG A 701 30.25 -1.64 -13.75
C ARG A 701 31.36 -1.30 -14.75
#